data_70f336121e6da8913cd619ba74a70af5
#
_entry.id   70f336121e6da8913cd619ba74a70af5
#
_cell.length_a   1.000
_cell.length_b   1.000
_cell.length_c   1.000
_cell.angle_alpha   90.00
_cell.angle_beta   90.00
_cell.angle_gamma   90.00
#
_symmetry.space_group_name_H-M   'P 1'
#
loop_
_entity.id
_entity.type
_entity.pdbx_description
1 polymer ?
#
loop_
_entity_poly.entity_id
_entity_poly.type
_entity_poly.pdbx_seq_one_letter_code
_entity_poly.pdbx_strand_id
1 'polypeptide(L)'
;MTILRTSRCQNQSGGRSGQCGRVIPRGGLILRFIRPVNGNGRNAESAIGPRSHPICMQTADDGPPIVMTRGKGTAHGRLRDMGSYVMGLNWHPTLPSCILALSALVATASVLARPDEAEQPLVVEAFATPEATPAILGDYCSRCHNDNDKVANLSLDDVRNGDLFHGRNMEIWEKVLRRTRQGEMPPLNKPQPTAAARAAFVQWLESGLDAYAAKHPDPGRATIRRLNRVEYANAVRDLLALDVDVSRELPQDNSGYGFDNIADVLSVSPTLMDRYIAVASKVGRLATGLTSRREFVTSYEVPKDGSVMNGGRPAYNERASDDLPLGSRGGGAFTYYARYDATYEISGWLNANTNNETDRQPEDKVSVRVPLKSGAHVIGLSFRRQLAPDESVQTLRNDLDKVPVPTAAPVMLPMDVSVDGVRVKTVNVRSYRMSPRYSQQNFPRDVLQIDVAGPFSPKGVGRTPSRDRIFICKPRRASAEAACARQIVGALARRAYRRPVNDNDLTPLMRVYATERAQSDFEHGIEAAVEAILVSPHFLFLVEQDPVGSKPGGVRRLTDLELASRLSFFLWSSIPDDTLLSLAETGQLQKPGVMDAQITRMLADPRAQVLTTNFAGQWLYLRNLDQQRPDISIFPKFDTRLRRAMAQETEMFFTYVLRTNRSLLDFIAADYTFLNQRLADHYGIGGITGTAMRRVTLDPASNRGGLLGQASILTVTSYGNHTSVVKRGKWILDNLLAASPPPPPPDVPALQEKHDGRLLTAREQLELHRKSPACAACHVKMDPLGFSLENFDAIGAFRQKDAGQPIDVSARMPDGTQFAGLSGLKRILLSQKDEFASAFTERLLTYALARGVDARDMPAIRTITRSAAADGYRIQTVIKGIVHSAPFTLRRTTGQ
;
A
#
# COMPACT_ATOMS: atom_id res chain seq x y z
N MET A 1 19.76 28.39 17.18
CA MET A 1 18.35 28.69 16.97
C MET A 1 17.73 28.93 18.34
N THR A 2 17.43 30.15 18.70
CA THR A 2 16.95 30.53 20.04
C THR A 2 15.44 30.30 20.07
N ILE A 3 14.99 29.40 20.89
CA ILE A 3 13.55 29.11 21.09
C ILE A 3 13.00 30.18 22.06
N LEU A 4 12.17 31.07 21.53
CA LEU A 4 11.41 32.04 22.32
C LEU A 4 10.17 31.31 22.91
N ARG A 5 10.15 31.16 24.23
CA ARG A 5 8.93 30.80 24.97
C ARG A 5 8.03 32.05 25.02
N THR A 6 6.85 31.99 24.47
CA THR A 6 5.77 32.95 24.71
C THR A 6 5.08 32.64 26.04
N SER A 7 5.29 33.50 27.03
CA SER A 7 4.49 33.55 28.26
C SER A 7 3.11 34.18 27.97
N ARG A 8 2.04 33.53 28.41
CA ARG A 8 0.67 34.03 28.42
C ARG A 8 0.54 35.18 29.41
N CYS A 9 0.12 36.32 28.91
CA CYS A 9 -0.45 37.37 29.78
C CYS A 9 -1.94 37.06 30.08
N GLN A 10 -2.31 37.01 31.32
CA GLN A 10 -3.67 37.03 31.80
C GLN A 10 -4.25 38.47 31.70
N ASN A 11 -5.42 38.58 31.06
CA ASN A 11 -6.21 39.80 31.04
C ASN A 11 -6.86 40.02 32.42
N GLN A 12 -6.56 41.17 33.05
CA GLN A 12 -7.48 41.82 33.97
C GLN A 12 -7.86 43.18 33.39
N SER A 13 -9.13 43.44 33.49
CA SER A 13 -9.86 44.57 32.95
C SER A 13 -9.42 45.93 33.47
N GLY A 14 -9.42 46.92 32.60
CA GLY A 14 -9.51 48.34 33.01
C GLY A 14 -8.65 49.32 32.24
N GLY A 15 -9.20 49.99 31.28
CA GLY A 15 -9.13 51.34 30.81
C GLY A 15 -7.76 52.08 30.64
N ARG A 16 -7.62 52.63 29.45
CA ARG A 16 -6.88 53.80 28.97
C ARG A 16 -5.66 53.55 28.08
N SER A 17 -5.77 54.20 26.93
CA SER A 17 -4.81 54.42 25.86
C SER A 17 -3.42 54.86 26.28
N GLY A 18 -2.38 54.26 25.70
CA GLY A 18 -1.01 54.72 25.78
C GLY A 18 -0.17 54.10 24.68
N GLN A 19 0.36 54.90 23.80
CA GLN A 19 1.26 54.52 22.73
C GLN A 19 2.52 53.85 23.28
N CYS A 20 2.91 52.72 22.72
CA CYS A 20 4.24 52.14 22.99
C CYS A 20 5.10 52.16 21.71
N GLY A 21 6.22 52.84 21.80
CA GLY A 21 7.19 53.09 20.76
C GLY A 21 7.96 51.82 20.37
N ARG A 22 8.29 51.74 19.10
CA ARG A 22 9.17 50.71 18.53
C ARG A 22 10.63 50.95 18.97
N VAL A 23 11.23 49.91 19.54
CA VAL A 23 12.68 49.77 19.61
C VAL A 23 13.09 48.60 18.74
N ILE A 24 13.89 48.89 17.72
CA ILE A 24 14.50 47.92 16.79
C ILE A 24 15.91 47.63 17.27
N PRO A 25 16.33 46.40 17.47
CA PRO A 25 17.75 46.05 17.46
C PRO A 25 18.18 45.61 16.04
N ARG A 26 19.14 46.29 15.49
CA ARG A 26 19.87 45.92 14.26
C ARG A 26 20.77 44.71 14.52
N GLY A 27 20.72 43.73 13.60
CA GLY A 27 21.61 42.56 13.57
C GLY A 27 21.20 41.62 12.45
N GLY A 28 21.35 42.04 11.19
CA GLY A 28 21.00 41.23 10.04
C GLY A 28 22.16 40.39 9.55
N LEU A 29 21.90 39.12 9.28
CA LEU A 29 22.73 38.26 8.44
C LEU A 29 21.99 38.06 7.13
N ILE A 30 22.51 38.64 6.04
CA ILE A 30 21.96 38.53 4.69
C ILE A 30 22.59 37.31 4.03
N LEU A 31 21.78 36.29 3.77
CA LEU A 31 22.12 35.21 2.82
C LEU A 31 21.78 35.69 1.42
N ARG A 32 22.79 36.01 0.62
CA ARG A 32 22.66 36.29 -0.80
C ARG A 32 22.51 34.99 -1.58
N PHE A 33 21.33 34.82 -2.21
CA PHE A 33 21.16 33.89 -3.33
C PHE A 33 21.65 34.61 -4.63
N ILE A 34 22.64 34.02 -5.29
CA ILE A 34 23.10 34.41 -6.61
C ILE A 34 22.17 33.77 -7.65
N ARG A 35 21.47 34.58 -8.41
CA ARG A 35 20.84 34.22 -9.68
C ARG A 35 21.82 34.42 -10.82
N PRO A 36 21.91 33.52 -11.81
CA PRO A 36 22.56 33.84 -13.07
C PRO A 36 21.63 34.67 -13.95
N VAL A 37 22.15 35.77 -14.43
CA VAL A 37 21.56 36.66 -15.44
C VAL A 37 21.93 36.11 -16.81
N ASN A 38 20.97 35.92 -17.69
CA ASN A 38 21.20 36.01 -19.13
C ASN A 38 20.07 36.81 -19.76
N GLY A 39 20.53 37.86 -20.45
CA GLY A 39 19.68 38.88 -21.01
C GLY A 39 19.30 38.66 -22.46
N ASN A 40 18.45 39.57 -22.88
CA ASN A 40 17.96 39.96 -24.20
C ASN A 40 16.51 39.60 -24.40
N GLY A 41 15.55 40.47 -24.55
CA GLY A 41 15.47 41.81 -25.04
C GLY A 41 14.21 42.03 -25.84
N ARG A 42 13.50 43.13 -25.53
CA ARG A 42 12.49 43.85 -26.33
C ARG A 42 11.01 43.54 -26.17
N ASN A 43 10.41 44.51 -25.50
CA ASN A 43 9.16 45.28 -25.77
C ASN A 43 7.91 44.66 -26.40
N ALA A 44 6.80 44.76 -25.70
CA ALA A 44 5.64 45.63 -26.08
C ALA A 44 4.56 45.63 -24.98
N GLU A 45 4.07 46.82 -24.71
CA GLU A 45 3.01 47.20 -23.80
C GLU A 45 1.63 46.63 -24.20
N SER A 46 0.77 46.31 -23.27
CA SER A 46 -0.53 46.99 -23.13
C SER A 46 -1.29 46.48 -21.88
N ALA A 47 -1.83 47.44 -21.20
CA ALA A 47 -2.62 47.37 -19.99
C ALA A 47 -4.01 46.72 -20.20
N ILE A 48 -4.58 46.15 -19.13
CA ILE A 48 -5.90 46.48 -18.56
C ILE A 48 -6.06 45.67 -17.23
N GLY A 49 -6.42 46.42 -16.18
CA GLY A 49 -6.48 45.96 -14.80
C GLY A 49 -7.81 45.30 -14.41
N PRO A 50 -8.00 44.96 -13.10
CA PRO A 50 -8.95 43.98 -12.64
C PRO A 50 -10.27 44.59 -12.09
N ARG A 51 -11.33 43.83 -12.16
CA ARG A 51 -12.53 44.04 -11.33
C ARG A 51 -12.98 42.73 -10.67
N SER A 52 -12.94 42.77 -9.35
CA SER A 52 -13.59 41.84 -8.43
C SER A 52 -15.08 42.14 -8.27
N HIS A 53 -15.91 41.09 -8.23
CA HIS A 53 -17.19 41.16 -7.53
C HIS A 53 -17.54 39.75 -6.95
N PRO A 54 -18.12 39.70 -5.73
CA PRO A 54 -18.51 38.47 -5.07
C PRO A 54 -19.95 38.06 -5.45
N ILE A 55 -20.20 36.77 -5.58
CA ILE A 55 -21.55 36.23 -5.79
C ILE A 55 -22.03 35.58 -4.48
N CYS A 56 -23.15 36.11 -4.00
CA CYS A 56 -23.95 35.64 -2.88
C CYS A 56 -24.83 34.47 -3.35
N MET A 57 -24.85 33.35 -2.62
CA MET A 57 -25.82 32.27 -2.82
C MET A 57 -27.07 32.56 -1.99
N GLN A 58 -28.21 32.64 -2.64
CA GLN A 58 -29.52 32.54 -2.03
C GLN A 58 -30.10 31.13 -2.19
N THR A 59 -30.64 30.64 -1.10
CA THR A 59 -31.49 29.45 -1.00
C THR A 59 -32.90 29.73 -1.49
N ALA A 60 -33.51 28.75 -2.18
CA ALA A 60 -34.95 28.69 -2.39
C ALA A 60 -35.45 27.25 -2.27
N ASP A 61 -36.36 27.06 -1.30
CA ASP A 61 -37.24 25.91 -1.17
C ASP A 61 -38.31 25.97 -2.29
N ASP A 62 -38.81 24.79 -2.69
CA ASP A 62 -40.24 24.43 -2.88
C ASP A 62 -40.37 23.20 -3.77
N GLY A 63 -40.95 22.14 -3.23
CA GLY A 63 -41.40 20.96 -3.94
C GLY A 63 -42.91 20.69 -3.68
N PRO A 64 -43.67 20.10 -4.59
CA PRO A 64 -45.02 19.63 -4.29
C PRO A 64 -45.12 18.10 -4.16
N PRO A 65 -46.21 17.59 -3.54
CA PRO A 65 -46.34 16.23 -3.03
C PRO A 65 -46.92 15.27 -4.06
N ILE A 66 -46.47 13.98 -4.00
CA ILE A 66 -47.05 12.90 -4.80
C ILE A 66 -47.97 12.04 -3.92
N VAL A 67 -49.16 11.87 -4.46
CA VAL A 67 -50.31 11.12 -3.92
C VAL A 67 -50.11 9.62 -4.17
N MET A 68 -50.30 8.82 -3.12
CA MET A 68 -50.42 7.35 -3.23
C MET A 68 -51.85 6.96 -3.60
N THR A 69 -52.03 6.08 -4.56
CA THR A 69 -53.26 5.30 -4.77
C THR A 69 -53.00 3.80 -4.57
N ARG A 70 -53.82 3.22 -3.69
CA ARG A 70 -53.93 1.79 -3.41
C ARG A 70 -54.70 1.09 -4.54
N GLY A 71 -54.21 -0.06 -5.03
CA GLY A 71 -54.97 -1.04 -5.82
C GLY A 71 -54.89 -2.43 -5.14
N LYS A 72 -56.05 -2.91 -4.74
CA LYS A 72 -56.32 -4.28 -4.27
C LYS A 72 -56.53 -5.22 -5.44
N GLY A 73 -56.11 -6.46 -5.36
CA GLY A 73 -56.45 -7.52 -6.29
C GLY A 73 -56.08 -8.88 -5.74
N THR A 74 -57.07 -9.60 -5.36
CA THR A 74 -57.14 -10.99 -4.84
C THR A 74 -57.13 -12.07 -5.95
N ALA A 75 -56.61 -13.28 -5.63
CA ALA A 75 -57.20 -14.62 -5.76
C ALA A 75 -56.13 -15.70 -6.12
N HIS A 76 -55.93 -16.65 -5.29
CA HIS A 76 -56.39 -18.06 -5.24
C HIS A 76 -55.92 -19.03 -6.37
N GLY A 77 -55.36 -20.20 -5.91
CA GLY A 77 -55.31 -21.46 -6.67
C GLY A 77 -54.14 -22.37 -6.20
N ARG A 78 -54.32 -23.15 -5.35
CA ARG A 78 -54.36 -24.56 -4.94
C ARG A 78 -53.68 -25.59 -5.86
N LEU A 79 -52.73 -26.34 -5.27
CA LEU A 79 -52.67 -27.76 -4.88
C LEU A 79 -52.24 -28.82 -5.92
N ARG A 80 -51.45 -29.73 -5.39
CA ARG A 80 -51.25 -31.19 -5.56
C ARG A 80 -50.10 -31.63 -6.45
N ASP A 81 -49.27 -32.52 -6.12
CA ASP A 81 -49.12 -33.71 -5.26
C ASP A 81 -48.17 -34.69 -5.95
N MET A 82 -47.46 -35.51 -5.16
CA MET A 82 -46.89 -36.85 -5.41
C MET A 82 -45.64 -36.90 -6.35
N GLY A 83 -44.65 -37.68 -6.07
CA GLY A 83 -44.44 -38.82 -5.21
C GLY A 83 -43.01 -39.33 -5.20
N SER A 84 -42.70 -39.97 -4.16
CA SER A 84 -41.48 -40.69 -3.82
C SER A 84 -41.18 -41.86 -4.75
N TYR A 85 -39.90 -42.17 -4.98
CA TYR A 85 -39.42 -43.57 -5.04
C TYR A 85 -37.98 -43.68 -4.52
N VAL A 86 -37.85 -44.54 -3.49
CA VAL A 86 -36.62 -45.06 -2.88
C VAL A 86 -36.34 -46.42 -3.53
N MET A 87 -35.06 -46.70 -3.83
CA MET A 87 -34.38 -48.00 -3.79
C MET A 87 -32.90 -47.74 -3.92
N GLY A 88 -32.10 -48.00 -3.06
CA GLY A 88 -31.58 -48.95 -2.17
C GLY A 88 -30.98 -50.19 -2.81
N LEU A 89 -29.59 -50.28 -2.77
CA LEU A 89 -28.90 -51.57 -2.65
C LEU A 89 -27.43 -51.35 -2.31
N ASN A 90 -27.09 -51.82 -1.11
CA ASN A 90 -25.74 -52.09 -0.60
C ASN A 90 -25.04 -53.17 -1.42
N TRP A 91 -23.68 -53.11 -1.46
CA TRP A 91 -22.82 -54.26 -1.12
C TRP A 91 -21.36 -53.87 -1.05
N HIS A 92 -20.73 -54.05 0.09
CA HIS A 92 -19.30 -54.21 0.38
C HIS A 92 -18.97 -55.73 0.41
N PRO A 93 -17.74 -56.19 0.69
CA PRO A 93 -16.38 -55.83 0.31
C PRO A 93 -15.55 -57.05 -0.19
N THR A 94 -14.31 -56.89 -0.56
CA THR A 94 -13.12 -57.67 -0.12
C THR A 94 -11.91 -57.49 -1.00
N LEU A 95 -10.77 -57.18 -0.36
CA LEU A 95 -9.40 -57.44 -0.77
C LEU A 95 -9.09 -58.96 -0.67
N PRO A 96 -8.05 -59.59 -1.28
CA PRO A 96 -6.65 -59.27 -0.98
C PRO A 96 -5.59 -59.51 -2.10
N SER A 97 -4.42 -58.86 -1.95
CA SER A 97 -3.04 -59.22 -2.19
C SER A 97 -2.63 -60.39 -3.12
N CYS A 98 -1.59 -60.13 -3.95
CA CYS A 98 -0.36 -60.95 -4.24
C CYS A 98 0.49 -60.22 -5.29
N ILE A 99 1.62 -59.67 -5.03
CA ILE A 99 3.05 -60.07 -4.88
C ILE A 99 3.60 -60.91 -6.03
N LEU A 100 4.73 -60.41 -6.54
CA LEU A 100 5.93 -61.04 -7.18
C LEU A 100 5.99 -61.25 -8.71
N ALA A 101 6.89 -60.45 -9.28
CA ALA A 101 8.12 -60.84 -10.02
C ALA A 101 8.03 -61.66 -11.30
N LEU A 102 8.63 -61.23 -12.37
CA LEU A 102 9.80 -61.84 -13.02
C LEU A 102 10.33 -61.07 -14.25
N SER A 103 11.56 -60.82 -14.21
CA SER A 103 12.68 -60.64 -15.16
C SER A 103 12.48 -61.04 -16.61
N ALA A 104 13.04 -60.19 -17.46
CA ALA A 104 13.89 -60.43 -18.64
C ALA A 104 13.41 -61.38 -19.75
N LEU A 105 13.29 -60.79 -20.96
CA LEU A 105 13.83 -61.47 -22.17
C LEU A 105 14.07 -60.42 -23.28
N VAL A 106 15.33 -60.33 -23.70
CA VAL A 106 15.80 -59.59 -24.88
C VAL A 106 15.41 -60.43 -26.11
N ALA A 107 14.75 -59.81 -27.07
CA ALA A 107 14.72 -60.34 -28.43
C ALA A 107 14.76 -59.18 -29.45
N THR A 108 15.83 -59.12 -30.17
CA THR A 108 16.12 -58.31 -31.34
C THR A 108 15.15 -58.57 -32.48
N ALA A 109 14.52 -57.56 -32.97
CA ALA A 109 13.96 -57.54 -34.33
C ALA A 109 14.40 -56.25 -35.03
N SER A 110 15.41 -56.39 -35.90
CA SER A 110 15.84 -55.36 -36.83
C SER A 110 14.76 -55.20 -37.91
N VAL A 111 14.06 -54.06 -37.88
CA VAL A 111 13.26 -53.56 -39.00
C VAL A 111 13.99 -52.38 -39.58
N LEU A 112 14.40 -52.49 -40.82
CA LEU A 112 14.93 -51.47 -41.68
C LEU A 112 13.87 -50.33 -41.84
N ALA A 113 14.06 -49.25 -41.13
CA ALA A 113 13.41 -47.98 -41.40
C ALA A 113 14.38 -47.09 -42.16
N ARG A 114 13.96 -46.55 -43.26
CA ARG A 114 14.65 -45.53 -44.07
C ARG A 114 14.99 -44.34 -43.16
N PRO A 115 16.11 -43.63 -43.39
CA PRO A 115 16.37 -42.39 -42.70
C PRO A 115 15.37 -41.33 -43.18
N ASP A 116 14.40 -41.00 -42.32
CA ASP A 116 13.67 -39.75 -42.43
C ASP A 116 14.66 -38.62 -42.19
N GLU A 117 14.57 -37.61 -43.05
CA GLU A 117 15.34 -36.39 -43.02
C GLU A 117 15.32 -35.83 -41.59
N ALA A 118 16.47 -35.82 -40.94
CA ALA A 118 16.67 -35.07 -39.71
C ALA A 118 16.34 -33.61 -40.03
N GLU A 119 15.30 -33.10 -39.41
CA GLU A 119 15.11 -31.66 -39.26
C GLU A 119 16.43 -31.11 -38.70
N GLN A 120 17.19 -30.49 -39.56
CA GLN A 120 18.35 -29.70 -39.18
C GLN A 120 17.79 -28.64 -38.22
N PRO A 121 18.35 -28.46 -36.99
CA PRO A 121 18.02 -27.33 -36.20
C PRO A 121 18.25 -26.10 -37.07
N LEU A 122 17.22 -25.28 -37.23
CA LEU A 122 17.35 -23.96 -37.85
C LEU A 122 18.52 -23.27 -37.16
N VAL A 123 19.67 -23.30 -37.85
CA VAL A 123 20.79 -22.44 -37.48
C VAL A 123 20.23 -21.03 -37.70
N VAL A 124 19.82 -20.41 -36.62
CA VAL A 124 19.60 -18.97 -36.61
C VAL A 124 20.98 -18.41 -36.93
N GLU A 125 21.18 -18.03 -38.20
CA GLU A 125 22.36 -17.26 -38.58
C GLU A 125 22.45 -16.11 -37.57
N ALA A 126 23.45 -16.15 -36.72
CA ALA A 126 23.77 -15.06 -35.84
C ALA A 126 23.91 -13.83 -36.74
N PHE A 127 23.02 -12.87 -36.59
CA PHE A 127 23.21 -11.57 -37.21
C PHE A 127 24.50 -10.99 -36.64
N ALA A 128 25.61 -11.38 -37.26
CA ALA A 128 26.93 -10.92 -36.94
C ALA A 128 27.03 -9.48 -37.47
N THR A 129 27.07 -8.59 -36.58
CA THR A 129 27.51 -7.19 -36.57
C THR A 129 26.39 -6.20 -36.34
N PRO A 130 26.64 -5.19 -35.47
CA PRO A 130 25.71 -4.07 -35.18
C PRO A 130 25.47 -3.16 -36.41
N GLU A 131 26.11 -3.42 -37.55
CA GLU A 131 26.18 -2.53 -38.70
C GLU A 131 25.08 -2.80 -39.75
N ALA A 132 24.42 -3.96 -39.74
CA ALA A 132 23.31 -4.22 -40.65
C ALA A 132 21.97 -3.80 -40.07
N THR A 133 21.48 -2.64 -40.46
CA THR A 133 20.11 -2.19 -40.11
C THR A 133 19.12 -3.21 -40.70
N PRO A 134 18.29 -3.88 -39.89
CA PRO A 134 17.40 -4.90 -40.41
C PRO A 134 16.43 -4.32 -41.44
N ALA A 135 16.14 -5.10 -42.46
CA ALA A 135 15.21 -4.74 -43.54
C ALA A 135 13.83 -4.25 -43.01
N ILE A 136 13.43 -4.77 -41.85
CA ILE A 136 12.17 -4.40 -41.20
C ILE A 136 12.04 -2.89 -40.96
N LEU A 137 13.13 -2.17 -40.70
CA LEU A 137 13.08 -0.71 -40.51
C LEU A 137 12.71 -0.01 -41.82
N GLY A 138 13.29 -0.42 -42.96
CA GLY A 138 12.96 0.14 -44.25
C GLY A 138 11.55 -0.22 -44.72
N ASP A 139 11.16 -1.50 -44.55
CA ASP A 139 9.94 -2.03 -45.13
C ASP A 139 8.69 -1.58 -44.35
N TYR A 140 8.80 -1.45 -43.00
CA TYR A 140 7.63 -1.25 -42.16
C TYR A 140 7.64 0.04 -41.35
N CYS A 141 8.79 0.60 -40.98
CA CYS A 141 8.89 1.74 -40.08
C CYS A 141 9.12 3.05 -40.83
N SER A 142 10.13 3.09 -41.76
CA SER A 142 10.51 4.33 -42.45
C SER A 142 9.45 4.87 -43.41
N ARG A 143 8.42 4.09 -43.72
CA ARG A 143 7.26 4.58 -44.53
C ARG A 143 6.43 5.65 -43.82
N CYS A 144 6.49 5.73 -42.47
CA CYS A 144 5.75 6.70 -41.68
C CYS A 144 6.67 7.54 -40.79
N HIS A 145 7.84 6.98 -40.40
CA HIS A 145 8.80 7.62 -39.51
C HIS A 145 10.06 8.01 -40.26
N ASN A 146 9.91 8.92 -41.24
CA ASN A 146 10.95 9.50 -42.06
C ASN A 146 10.93 11.04 -41.89
N ASP A 147 11.91 11.70 -42.47
CA ASP A 147 12.06 13.15 -42.35
C ASP A 147 10.94 13.97 -43.02
N ASN A 148 10.24 13.36 -43.99
CA ASN A 148 9.12 14.04 -44.70
C ASN A 148 7.82 13.94 -43.90
N ASP A 149 7.46 12.74 -43.43
CA ASP A 149 6.16 12.46 -42.79
C ASP A 149 6.17 12.68 -41.29
N LYS A 150 7.27 12.39 -40.61
CA LYS A 150 7.49 12.54 -39.13
C LYS A 150 6.29 12.14 -38.27
N VAL A 151 5.61 11.05 -38.61
CA VAL A 151 4.43 10.61 -37.86
C VAL A 151 4.76 10.46 -36.38
N ALA A 152 3.94 11.02 -35.53
CA ALA A 152 4.15 11.16 -34.09
C ALA A 152 5.45 11.94 -33.72
N ASN A 153 5.88 12.84 -34.58
CA ASN A 153 7.09 13.65 -34.42
C ASN A 153 8.38 12.80 -34.28
N LEU A 154 8.40 11.64 -34.96
CA LEU A 154 9.53 10.72 -34.96
C LEU A 154 10.04 10.54 -36.39
N SER A 155 11.33 10.82 -36.61
CA SER A 155 12.08 10.38 -37.77
C SER A 155 13.08 9.32 -37.33
N LEU A 156 13.19 8.25 -38.12
CA LEU A 156 14.21 7.22 -37.93
C LEU A 156 15.41 7.42 -38.92
N ASP A 157 15.31 8.41 -39.82
CA ASP A 157 16.38 8.67 -40.80
C ASP A 157 17.59 9.29 -40.10
N ASP A 158 17.39 10.25 -39.20
CA ASP A 158 18.46 10.85 -38.38
C ASP A 158 19.12 9.80 -37.45
N VAL A 159 18.36 8.83 -36.98
CA VAL A 159 18.85 7.81 -36.06
C VAL A 159 19.71 6.77 -36.80
N ARG A 160 19.47 6.58 -38.09
CA ARG A 160 20.23 5.63 -38.93
C ARG A 160 21.64 6.11 -39.26
N ASN A 161 21.87 7.41 -39.23
CA ASN A 161 23.12 8.07 -39.64
C ASN A 161 24.07 8.35 -38.47
N GLY A 162 23.69 8.10 -37.22
CA GLY A 162 24.49 8.36 -36.03
C GLY A 162 24.81 7.10 -35.22
N ASP A 163 25.40 7.30 -34.04
CA ASP A 163 25.54 6.24 -33.03
C ASP A 163 24.15 5.80 -32.57
N LEU A 164 23.73 4.61 -32.99
CA LEU A 164 22.36 4.10 -32.84
C LEU A 164 21.87 4.09 -31.41
N PHE A 165 22.73 3.92 -30.43
CA PHE A 165 22.33 3.66 -29.06
C PHE A 165 22.75 4.75 -28.05
N HIS A 166 23.38 5.84 -28.53
CA HIS A 166 23.88 6.90 -27.65
C HIS A 166 22.83 7.98 -27.30
N GLY A 167 22.81 8.41 -26.06
CA GLY A 167 22.03 9.57 -25.60
C GLY A 167 20.52 9.47 -25.89
N ARG A 168 19.97 10.44 -26.62
CA ARG A 168 18.53 10.50 -26.98
C ARG A 168 18.11 9.32 -27.85
N ASN A 169 19.03 8.75 -28.65
CA ASN A 169 18.72 7.61 -29.51
C ASN A 169 18.36 6.38 -28.69
N MET A 170 19.01 6.14 -27.54
CA MET A 170 18.64 5.04 -26.65
C MET A 170 17.17 5.11 -26.22
N GLU A 171 16.67 6.29 -25.83
CA GLU A 171 15.26 6.46 -25.43
C GLU A 171 14.29 6.16 -26.58
N ILE A 172 14.65 6.55 -27.79
CA ILE A 172 13.84 6.26 -28.99
C ILE A 172 13.82 4.75 -29.22
N TRP A 173 14.99 4.10 -29.21
CA TRP A 173 15.09 2.68 -29.49
C TRP A 173 14.42 1.81 -28.42
N GLU A 174 14.49 2.18 -27.16
CA GLU A 174 13.74 1.49 -26.10
C GLU A 174 12.20 1.63 -26.29
N LYS A 175 11.74 2.77 -26.78
CA LYS A 175 10.32 2.96 -27.16
C LYS A 175 9.95 2.11 -28.36
N VAL A 176 10.79 2.07 -29.39
CA VAL A 176 10.60 1.23 -30.60
C VAL A 176 10.54 -0.23 -30.19
N LEU A 177 11.49 -0.71 -29.40
CA LEU A 177 11.55 -2.07 -28.88
C LEU A 177 10.26 -2.46 -28.17
N ARG A 178 9.85 -1.64 -27.18
CA ARG A 178 8.63 -1.91 -26.40
C ARG A 178 7.39 -1.96 -27.27
N ARG A 179 7.18 -0.98 -28.16
CA ARG A 179 5.99 -0.93 -29.02
C ARG A 179 5.96 -2.06 -30.04
N THR A 180 7.11 -2.46 -30.60
CA THR A 180 7.20 -3.59 -31.52
C THR A 180 6.91 -4.91 -30.81
N ARG A 181 7.46 -5.11 -29.60
CA ARG A 181 7.21 -6.30 -28.78
C ARG A 181 5.73 -6.41 -28.41
N GLN A 182 5.08 -5.31 -28.01
CA GLN A 182 3.67 -5.28 -27.64
C GLN A 182 2.71 -5.34 -28.86
N GLY A 183 3.25 -5.48 -30.09
CA GLY A 183 2.46 -5.52 -31.31
C GLY A 183 1.71 -4.22 -31.62
N GLU A 184 2.20 -3.09 -31.07
CA GLU A 184 1.60 -1.76 -31.31
C GLU A 184 2.12 -1.13 -32.61
N MET A 185 3.31 -1.54 -33.03
CA MET A 185 3.94 -1.09 -34.27
C MET A 185 4.41 -2.28 -35.12
N PRO A 186 4.15 -2.24 -36.41
CA PRO A 186 3.28 -1.29 -37.14
C PRO A 186 1.82 -1.34 -36.63
N PRO A 187 1.02 -0.25 -36.83
CA PRO A 187 -0.42 -0.26 -36.48
C PRO A 187 -1.16 -1.41 -37.17
N LEU A 188 -2.15 -2.00 -36.49
CA LEU A 188 -2.88 -3.20 -36.96
C LEU A 188 -3.50 -3.08 -38.37
N ASN A 189 -3.84 -1.85 -38.79
CA ASN A 189 -4.40 -1.56 -40.12
C ASN A 189 -3.33 -1.33 -41.21
N LYS A 190 -2.05 -1.58 -40.87
CA LYS A 190 -0.91 -1.48 -41.81
C LYS A 190 -0.30 -2.87 -42.04
N PRO A 191 0.50 -3.06 -43.10
CA PRO A 191 1.20 -4.31 -43.33
C PRO A 191 2.01 -4.71 -42.08
N GLN A 192 1.93 -5.99 -41.72
CA GLN A 192 2.58 -6.54 -40.55
C GLN A 192 3.76 -7.40 -40.94
N PRO A 193 4.91 -7.32 -40.25
CA PRO A 193 5.98 -8.30 -40.40
C PRO A 193 5.53 -9.68 -39.92
N THR A 194 6.14 -10.73 -40.40
CA THR A 194 5.92 -12.08 -39.87
C THR A 194 6.32 -12.13 -38.40
N ALA A 195 5.74 -13.07 -37.64
CA ALA A 195 6.10 -13.27 -36.24
C ALA A 195 7.61 -13.51 -36.05
N ALA A 196 8.21 -14.30 -36.93
CA ALA A 196 9.64 -14.58 -36.93
C ALA A 196 10.49 -13.31 -37.22
N ALA A 197 10.13 -12.51 -38.21
CA ALA A 197 10.82 -11.26 -38.52
C ALA A 197 10.69 -10.25 -37.35
N ARG A 198 9.53 -10.16 -36.75
CA ARG A 198 9.32 -9.31 -35.56
C ARG A 198 10.20 -9.77 -34.39
N ALA A 199 10.24 -11.06 -34.08
CA ALA A 199 11.07 -11.62 -33.02
C ALA A 199 12.54 -11.36 -33.26
N ALA A 200 13.02 -11.58 -34.47
CA ALA A 200 14.42 -11.32 -34.85
C ALA A 200 14.79 -9.84 -34.71
N PHE A 201 13.92 -8.94 -35.13
CA PHE A 201 14.12 -7.49 -34.93
C PHE A 201 14.17 -7.09 -33.45
N VAL A 202 13.26 -7.62 -32.65
CA VAL A 202 13.22 -7.39 -31.20
C VAL A 202 14.53 -7.88 -30.57
N GLN A 203 14.97 -9.09 -30.90
CA GLN A 203 16.19 -9.66 -30.37
C GLN A 203 17.45 -8.87 -30.80
N TRP A 204 17.53 -8.44 -32.06
CA TRP A 204 18.63 -7.60 -32.55
C TRP A 204 18.71 -6.30 -31.77
N LEU A 205 17.56 -5.60 -31.59
CA LEU A 205 17.51 -4.33 -30.92
C LEU A 205 17.84 -4.47 -29.42
N GLU A 206 17.35 -5.51 -28.76
CA GLU A 206 17.72 -5.80 -27.36
C GLU A 206 19.21 -6.05 -27.21
N SER A 207 19.76 -6.90 -28.06
CA SER A 207 21.18 -7.25 -27.99
C SER A 207 22.08 -6.03 -28.20
N GLY A 208 21.70 -5.14 -29.11
CA GLY A 208 22.44 -3.90 -29.39
C GLY A 208 22.37 -2.93 -28.19
N LEU A 209 21.18 -2.71 -27.63
CA LEU A 209 20.99 -1.87 -26.47
C LEU A 209 21.70 -2.40 -25.22
N ASP A 210 21.62 -3.71 -24.97
CA ASP A 210 22.30 -4.35 -23.85
C ASP A 210 23.83 -4.32 -24.00
N ALA A 211 24.35 -4.57 -25.21
CA ALA A 211 25.79 -4.50 -25.48
C ALA A 211 26.35 -3.07 -25.31
N TYR A 212 25.58 -2.06 -25.75
CA TYR A 212 25.94 -0.67 -25.54
C TYR A 212 25.98 -0.32 -24.05
N ALA A 213 24.90 -0.67 -23.29
CA ALA A 213 24.82 -0.40 -21.87
C ALA A 213 25.91 -1.11 -21.04
N ALA A 214 26.33 -2.31 -21.46
CA ALA A 214 27.42 -3.02 -20.81
C ALA A 214 28.77 -2.29 -20.95
N LYS A 215 29.01 -1.62 -22.09
CA LYS A 215 30.21 -0.80 -22.33
C LYS A 215 30.12 0.59 -21.70
N HIS A 216 28.91 1.12 -21.53
CA HIS A 216 28.64 2.47 -21.06
C HIS A 216 27.62 2.47 -19.91
N PRO A 217 27.96 1.91 -18.74
CA PRO A 217 27.02 1.82 -17.62
C PRO A 217 26.59 3.20 -17.17
N ASP A 218 25.30 3.45 -17.21
CA ASP A 218 24.69 4.71 -16.76
C ASP A 218 23.62 4.42 -15.69
N PRO A 219 23.89 4.77 -14.41
CA PRO A 219 22.96 4.54 -13.32
C PRO A 219 21.75 5.49 -13.32
N GLY A 220 21.60 6.31 -14.35
CA GLY A 220 20.54 7.30 -14.41
C GLY A 220 20.81 8.52 -13.54
N ARG A 221 19.75 9.29 -13.29
CA ARG A 221 19.82 10.55 -12.56
C ARG A 221 20.07 10.32 -11.07
N ALA A 222 21.02 11.06 -10.51
CA ALA A 222 21.21 11.13 -9.06
C ALA A 222 20.05 11.89 -8.40
N THR A 223 19.58 11.39 -7.26
CA THR A 223 18.48 12.00 -6.51
C THR A 223 18.90 12.33 -5.07
N ILE A 224 18.33 13.40 -4.54
CA ILE A 224 18.33 13.72 -3.11
C ILE A 224 16.89 13.73 -2.68
N ARG A 225 16.56 12.98 -1.64
CA ARG A 225 15.20 12.94 -1.14
C ARG A 225 15.13 12.99 0.38
N ARG A 226 14.05 13.56 0.91
CA ARG A 226 13.73 13.39 2.33
C ARG A 226 13.07 12.04 2.58
N LEU A 227 13.04 11.63 3.82
CA LEU A 227 12.18 10.52 4.25
C LEU A 227 10.72 10.90 4.04
N ASN A 228 9.92 9.96 3.53
CA ASN A 228 8.47 10.12 3.57
C ASN A 228 7.96 9.86 5.01
N ARG A 229 6.67 10.12 5.28
CA ARG A 229 6.10 10.01 6.64
C ARG A 229 6.24 8.62 7.23
N VAL A 230 6.14 7.55 6.43
CA VAL A 230 6.26 6.17 6.89
C VAL A 230 7.71 5.81 7.18
N GLU A 231 8.63 6.21 6.31
CA GLU A 231 10.06 6.03 6.50
C GLU A 231 10.55 6.78 7.75
N TYR A 232 10.05 8.00 7.97
CA TYR A 232 10.36 8.77 9.18
C TYR A 232 9.86 8.05 10.43
N ALA A 233 8.61 7.59 10.44
CA ALA A 233 8.04 6.87 11.58
C ALA A 233 8.80 5.58 11.89
N ASN A 234 9.12 4.79 10.85
CA ASN A 234 9.92 3.56 11.01
C ASN A 234 11.34 3.86 11.50
N ALA A 235 11.98 4.89 10.96
CA ALA A 235 13.31 5.30 11.39
C ALA A 235 13.33 5.75 12.86
N VAL A 236 12.33 6.50 13.30
CA VAL A 236 12.13 6.89 14.70
C VAL A 236 11.94 5.67 15.61
N ARG A 237 11.04 4.74 15.22
CA ARG A 237 10.80 3.49 15.95
C ARG A 237 12.10 2.71 16.14
N ASP A 238 12.85 2.49 15.05
CA ASP A 238 14.04 1.65 15.08
C ASP A 238 15.24 2.34 15.74
N LEU A 239 15.35 3.68 15.63
CA LEU A 239 16.38 4.46 16.31
C LEU A 239 16.23 4.42 17.83
N LEU A 240 15.00 4.63 18.31
CA LEU A 240 14.71 4.84 19.72
C LEU A 240 14.07 3.62 20.41
N ALA A 241 13.84 2.51 19.71
CA ALA A 241 13.04 1.37 20.19
C ALA A 241 11.69 1.82 20.78
N LEU A 242 11.03 2.76 20.11
CA LEU A 242 9.77 3.38 20.52
C LEU A 242 8.64 2.93 19.59
N ASP A 243 7.76 2.07 20.09
CA ASP A 243 6.64 1.56 19.32
C ASP A 243 5.45 2.52 19.34
N VAL A 244 5.60 3.64 18.63
CA VAL A 244 4.56 4.67 18.45
C VAL A 244 4.50 5.07 16.98
N ASP A 245 3.33 4.92 16.37
CA ASP A 245 3.10 5.37 15.00
C ASP A 245 2.89 6.89 14.96
N VAL A 246 3.91 7.61 14.52
CA VAL A 246 3.85 9.06 14.32
C VAL A 246 3.57 9.45 12.86
N SER A 247 3.38 8.49 11.96
CA SER A 247 3.13 8.77 10.54
C SER A 247 1.86 9.59 10.32
N ARG A 248 0.84 9.39 11.17
CA ARG A 248 -0.45 10.09 11.10
C ARG A 248 -0.38 11.55 11.55
N GLU A 249 0.69 11.94 12.24
CA GLU A 249 0.90 13.32 12.71
C GLU A 249 1.60 14.18 11.66
N LEU A 250 2.14 13.55 10.63
CA LEU A 250 2.75 14.21 9.49
C LEU A 250 1.73 14.31 8.35
N PRO A 251 1.79 15.37 7.53
CA PRO A 251 0.98 15.49 6.32
C PRO A 251 1.20 14.30 5.39
N GLN A 252 0.18 13.99 4.60
CA GLN A 252 0.30 12.96 3.56
C GLN A 252 1.31 13.40 2.50
N ASP A 253 2.20 12.48 2.09
CA ASP A 253 3.14 12.72 1.02
C ASP A 253 2.47 12.62 -0.35
N ASN A 254 2.97 13.41 -1.30
CA ASN A 254 2.59 13.28 -2.70
C ASN A 254 3.18 12.00 -3.29
N SER A 255 2.49 11.43 -4.28
CA SER A 255 2.94 10.24 -4.99
C SER A 255 3.43 10.57 -6.40
N GLY A 256 4.52 9.95 -6.81
CA GLY A 256 5.05 9.97 -8.17
C GLY A 256 5.27 8.53 -8.66
N TYR A 257 5.01 8.27 -9.92
CA TYR A 257 5.16 6.93 -10.54
C TYR A 257 4.46 5.80 -9.76
N GLY A 258 3.42 6.14 -8.98
CA GLY A 258 2.65 5.21 -8.16
C GLY A 258 3.15 5.01 -6.73
N PHE A 259 4.23 5.71 -6.29
CA PHE A 259 4.84 5.56 -4.97
C PHE A 259 5.05 6.90 -4.27
N ASP A 260 4.94 6.91 -2.95
CA ASP A 260 5.09 8.08 -2.07
C ASP A 260 6.53 8.31 -1.57
N ASN A 261 7.49 7.50 -2.02
CA ASN A 261 8.90 7.66 -1.69
C ASN A 261 9.73 8.34 -2.81
N ILE A 262 9.09 8.81 -3.86
CA ILE A 262 9.75 9.37 -5.04
C ILE A 262 10.34 10.76 -4.77
N ALA A 263 11.63 10.92 -5.05
CA ALA A 263 12.39 12.15 -4.77
C ALA A 263 11.79 13.41 -5.39
N ASP A 264 11.27 13.31 -6.61
CA ASP A 264 10.77 14.45 -7.39
C ASP A 264 9.55 15.13 -6.78
N VAL A 265 8.79 14.40 -5.95
CA VAL A 265 7.54 14.91 -5.34
C VAL A 265 7.67 15.16 -3.83
N LEU A 266 8.80 14.81 -3.22
CA LEU A 266 9.04 14.97 -1.79
C LEU A 266 9.68 16.33 -1.45
N SER A 267 8.90 17.39 -1.50
CA SER A 267 9.32 18.74 -1.08
C SER A 267 9.26 18.92 0.44
N VAL A 268 9.93 19.97 0.95
CA VAL A 268 9.84 20.41 2.35
C VAL A 268 9.21 21.80 2.37
N SER A 269 8.05 21.90 3.01
CA SER A 269 7.39 23.17 3.29
C SER A 269 7.68 23.63 4.74
N PRO A 270 7.53 24.92 5.06
CA PRO A 270 7.62 25.41 6.43
C PRO A 270 6.66 24.66 7.37
N THR A 271 5.43 24.43 6.94
CA THR A 271 4.43 23.68 7.72
C THR A 271 4.87 22.24 8.01
N LEU A 272 5.50 21.56 7.05
CA LEU A 272 6.02 20.22 7.27
C LEU A 272 7.18 20.26 8.29
N MET A 273 8.05 21.28 8.23
CA MET A 273 9.12 21.43 9.20
C MET A 273 8.58 21.67 10.61
N ASP A 274 7.56 22.50 10.77
CA ASP A 274 6.88 22.70 12.07
C ASP A 274 6.30 21.39 12.60
N ARG A 275 5.76 20.53 11.73
CA ARG A 275 5.27 19.22 12.12
C ARG A 275 6.40 18.28 12.54
N TYR A 276 7.54 18.28 11.82
CA TYR A 276 8.70 17.49 12.24
C TYR A 276 9.20 17.93 13.62
N ILE A 277 9.25 19.22 13.90
CA ILE A 277 9.66 19.77 15.23
C ILE A 277 8.66 19.28 16.30
N ALA A 278 7.37 19.41 16.06
CA ALA A 278 6.34 18.99 16.99
C ALA A 278 6.39 17.48 17.29
N VAL A 279 6.56 16.66 16.24
CA VAL A 279 6.69 15.21 16.37
C VAL A 279 7.99 14.84 17.10
N ALA A 280 9.12 15.47 16.77
CA ALA A 280 10.40 15.23 17.43
C ALA A 280 10.31 15.52 18.94
N SER A 281 9.69 16.64 19.32
CA SER A 281 9.47 16.99 20.74
C SER A 281 8.54 15.99 21.44
N LYS A 282 7.47 15.53 20.79
CA LYS A 282 6.60 14.48 21.34
C LYS A 282 7.36 13.17 21.54
N VAL A 283 8.11 12.75 20.53
CA VAL A 283 8.90 11.52 20.50
C VAL A 283 10.02 11.57 21.55
N GLY A 284 10.74 12.70 21.66
CA GLY A 284 11.78 12.91 22.68
C GLY A 284 11.24 12.65 24.09
N ARG A 285 10.13 13.30 24.43
CA ARG A 285 9.46 13.11 25.71
C ARG A 285 8.96 11.68 25.96
N LEU A 286 8.42 11.02 24.94
CA LEU A 286 7.96 9.64 25.06
C LEU A 286 9.13 8.67 25.26
N ALA A 287 10.20 8.85 24.51
CA ALA A 287 11.36 7.96 24.53
C ALA A 287 12.18 8.08 25.84
N THR A 288 12.33 9.31 26.36
CA THR A 288 13.00 9.55 27.65
C THR A 288 12.09 9.34 28.85
N GLY A 289 10.77 9.39 28.65
CA GLY A 289 9.77 9.34 29.72
C GLY A 289 9.68 10.64 30.53
N LEU A 290 10.38 11.71 30.10
CA LEU A 290 10.42 13.01 30.80
C LEU A 290 9.19 13.83 30.39
N THR A 291 8.18 13.81 31.21
CA THR A 291 6.97 14.62 31.02
C THR A 291 6.55 15.25 32.34
N SER A 292 5.75 16.31 32.23
CA SER A 292 5.18 16.89 33.44
C SER A 292 4.39 15.81 34.19
N ARG A 293 4.59 15.72 35.51
CA ARG A 293 3.82 14.81 36.37
C ARG A 293 2.32 15.17 36.48
N ARG A 294 1.84 16.10 35.64
CA ARG A 294 0.42 16.48 35.60
C ARG A 294 -0.37 15.36 34.96
N GLU A 295 -1.48 15.08 35.55
CA GLU A 295 -2.53 14.22 35.03
C GLU A 295 -2.98 14.77 33.67
N PHE A 296 -3.11 13.91 32.70
CA PHE A 296 -3.70 14.26 31.40
C PHE A 296 -4.60 13.09 30.96
N VAL A 297 -5.52 13.41 30.06
CA VAL A 297 -6.44 12.43 29.49
C VAL A 297 -6.06 12.24 28.01
N THR A 298 -5.89 11.00 27.62
CA THR A 298 -5.78 10.60 26.21
C THR A 298 -7.08 9.92 25.82
N SER A 299 -7.75 10.41 24.82
CA SER A 299 -9.00 9.87 24.30
C SER A 299 -8.78 9.10 23.00
N TYR A 300 -9.44 7.97 22.90
CA TYR A 300 -9.49 7.14 21.72
C TYR A 300 -10.95 6.94 21.31
N GLU A 301 -11.33 7.42 20.14
CA GLU A 301 -12.65 7.15 19.58
C GLU A 301 -12.67 5.74 19.01
N VAL A 302 -13.58 4.92 19.50
CA VAL A 302 -13.80 3.58 18.95
C VAL A 302 -14.40 3.75 17.55
N PRO A 303 -13.77 3.22 16.50
CA PRO A 303 -14.29 3.34 15.13
C PRO A 303 -15.73 2.84 15.09
N LYS A 304 -16.65 3.73 14.78
CA LYS A 304 -18.04 3.35 14.45
C LYS A 304 -17.93 2.53 13.16
N ASP A 305 -18.06 1.24 13.28
CA ASP A 305 -18.25 0.39 12.12
C ASP A 305 -19.51 0.90 11.43
N GLY A 306 -19.36 1.61 10.31
CA GLY A 306 -20.47 2.08 9.46
C GLY A 306 -21.24 0.90 8.87
N SER A 307 -20.97 -0.27 9.38
CA SER A 307 -21.63 -1.48 9.13
C SER A 307 -22.81 -1.55 10.04
N VAL A 308 -23.82 -1.55 9.48
CA VAL A 308 -24.51 -2.78 9.50
C VAL A 308 -25.83 -2.72 10.10
N MET A 309 -26.59 -2.37 9.25
CA MET A 309 -27.95 -2.88 9.28
C MET A 309 -27.98 -4.20 8.51
N ASN A 310 -27.59 -5.32 9.08
CA ASN A 310 -27.90 -6.63 8.56
C ASN A 310 -29.43 -6.82 8.75
N GLY A 311 -30.21 -6.46 7.73
CA GLY A 311 -31.68 -6.41 7.83
C GLY A 311 -32.18 -5.43 8.90
N GLY A 312 -31.51 -4.28 9.11
CA GLY A 312 -31.88 -3.26 10.10
C GLY A 312 -31.37 -3.53 11.52
N ARG A 313 -30.47 -4.47 11.75
CA ARG A 313 -29.94 -4.80 13.09
C ARG A 313 -28.41 -4.75 13.13
N PRO A 314 -27.82 -4.04 14.11
CA PRO A 314 -26.38 -4.03 14.32
C PRO A 314 -25.88 -5.44 14.71
N ALA A 315 -24.70 -5.85 14.19
CA ALA A 315 -24.07 -7.12 14.53
C ALA A 315 -23.36 -7.04 15.90
N TYR A 316 -24.13 -6.89 16.97
CA TYR A 316 -23.61 -6.62 18.33
C TYR A 316 -22.89 -7.80 19.00
N ASN A 317 -22.91 -8.98 18.44
CA ASN A 317 -22.37 -10.15 19.13
C ASN A 317 -21.01 -10.62 18.60
N GLU A 318 -20.28 -9.76 17.89
CA GLU A 318 -19.00 -10.09 17.32
C GLU A 318 -17.87 -9.29 17.95
N ARG A 319 -16.65 -9.87 17.96
CA ARG A 319 -15.43 -9.24 18.46
C ARG A 319 -15.02 -8.09 17.54
N ALA A 320 -14.87 -6.88 18.07
CA ALA A 320 -14.58 -5.68 17.27
C ALA A 320 -13.11 -5.60 16.81
N SER A 321 -12.17 -6.21 17.53
CA SER A 321 -10.75 -6.19 17.23
C SER A 321 -10.11 -7.51 17.63
N ASP A 322 -9.06 -7.92 16.91
CA ASP A 322 -8.25 -9.10 17.27
C ASP A 322 -7.41 -8.87 18.52
N ASP A 323 -7.21 -7.62 18.93
CA ASP A 323 -6.57 -7.24 20.19
C ASP A 323 -7.45 -7.41 21.43
N LEU A 324 -8.74 -7.68 21.23
CA LEU A 324 -9.66 -7.97 22.34
C LEU A 324 -9.66 -9.47 22.67
N PRO A 325 -9.95 -9.86 23.93
CA PRO A 325 -10.01 -11.27 24.31
C PRO A 325 -11.00 -12.08 23.46
N LEU A 326 -10.73 -13.37 23.26
CA LEU A 326 -11.66 -14.29 22.66
C LEU A 326 -12.96 -14.35 23.48
N GLY A 327 -14.11 -14.43 22.83
CA GLY A 327 -15.42 -14.44 23.50
C GLY A 327 -15.91 -13.04 23.89
N SER A 328 -15.25 -11.98 23.45
CA SER A 328 -15.75 -10.61 23.54
C SER A 328 -16.68 -10.26 22.38
N ARG A 329 -17.50 -9.23 22.56
CA ARG A 329 -18.34 -8.59 21.55
C ARG A 329 -18.29 -7.08 21.68
N GLY A 330 -18.42 -6.37 20.56
CA GLY A 330 -18.37 -4.91 20.52
C GLY A 330 -17.08 -4.36 21.11
N GLY A 331 -17.09 -3.10 21.48
CA GLY A 331 -15.99 -2.41 22.13
C GLY A 331 -14.87 -2.00 21.19
N GLY A 332 -13.70 -1.74 21.76
CA GLY A 332 -12.50 -1.37 21.01
C GLY A 332 -11.23 -1.63 21.80
N ALA A 333 -10.12 -1.65 21.11
CA ALA A 333 -8.78 -1.72 21.68
C ALA A 333 -7.85 -0.76 20.96
N PHE A 334 -6.88 -0.23 21.68
CA PHE A 334 -5.84 0.64 21.13
C PHE A 334 -4.54 0.53 21.92
N THR A 335 -3.42 0.85 21.28
CA THR A 335 -2.12 0.91 21.95
C THR A 335 -1.98 2.25 22.67
N TYR A 336 -1.83 2.19 24.00
CA TYR A 336 -1.54 3.34 24.87
C TYR A 336 -0.10 3.25 25.37
N TYR A 337 0.62 4.35 25.33
CA TYR A 337 1.97 4.42 25.85
C TYR A 337 1.97 5.02 27.27
N ALA A 338 2.06 4.16 28.28
CA ALA A 338 2.17 4.57 29.68
C ALA A 338 3.57 5.16 29.93
N ARG A 339 3.61 6.40 30.39
CA ARG A 339 4.88 7.15 30.58
C ARG A 339 5.60 6.79 31.87
N TYR A 340 4.85 6.38 32.88
CA TYR A 340 5.34 6.08 34.22
C TYR A 340 4.82 4.74 34.71
N ASP A 341 5.57 4.11 35.61
CA ASP A 341 5.02 3.10 36.51
C ASP A 341 4.05 3.82 37.45
N ALA A 342 2.75 3.72 37.18
CA ALA A 342 1.72 4.48 37.88
C ALA A 342 0.37 3.79 37.82
N THR A 343 -0.59 4.33 38.55
CA THR A 343 -2.01 3.99 38.38
C THR A 343 -2.58 4.87 37.26
N TYR A 344 -3.37 4.29 36.38
CA TYR A 344 -4.11 4.99 35.34
C TYR A 344 -5.59 4.69 35.46
N GLU A 345 -6.44 5.65 35.13
CA GLU A 345 -7.88 5.47 35.07
C GLU A 345 -8.31 5.26 33.63
N ILE A 346 -8.78 4.06 33.36
CA ILE A 346 -9.33 3.68 32.06
C ILE A 346 -10.84 3.88 32.13
N SER A 347 -11.38 4.73 31.27
CA SER A 347 -12.81 5.02 31.21
C SER A 347 -13.38 4.68 29.86
N GLY A 348 -14.54 4.07 29.82
CA GLY A 348 -15.35 3.85 28.63
C GLY A 348 -16.57 4.75 28.61
N TRP A 349 -16.77 5.48 27.53
CA TRP A 349 -18.03 6.17 27.25
C TRP A 349 -18.90 5.24 26.41
N LEU A 350 -20.10 5.00 26.88
CA LEU A 350 -21.08 4.15 26.24
C LEU A 350 -22.08 4.98 25.44
N ASN A 351 -22.70 4.38 24.43
CA ASN A 351 -23.77 5.05 23.69
C ASN A 351 -24.89 5.47 24.64
N ALA A 352 -25.33 6.74 24.48
CA ALA A 352 -26.39 7.32 25.24
C ALA A 352 -27.76 6.76 24.85
N ASN A 353 -28.71 6.97 25.74
CA ASN A 353 -30.12 6.58 25.57
C ASN A 353 -30.87 7.43 24.51
N THR A 354 -30.23 8.41 23.92
CA THR A 354 -30.85 9.37 23.02
C THR A 354 -30.16 9.41 21.66
N ASN A 355 -30.87 9.83 20.63
CA ASN A 355 -30.31 9.99 19.29
C ASN A 355 -29.33 11.17 19.15
N ASN A 356 -29.11 11.94 20.21
CA ASN A 356 -28.21 13.07 20.25
C ASN A 356 -26.90 12.70 20.97
N GLU A 357 -25.80 12.78 20.30
CA GLU A 357 -24.46 12.55 20.86
C GLU A 357 -24.08 13.58 21.96
N THR A 358 -24.79 14.67 22.04
CA THR A 358 -24.57 15.75 23.01
C THR A 358 -25.17 15.48 24.40
N ASP A 359 -26.06 14.50 24.55
CA ASP A 359 -26.78 14.23 25.79
C ASP A 359 -26.12 13.10 26.60
N ARG A 360 -24.81 13.09 26.69
CA ARG A 360 -24.05 12.10 27.50
C ARG A 360 -24.32 12.37 28.99
N GLN A 361 -24.82 11.34 29.67
CA GLN A 361 -25.05 11.40 31.14
C GLN A 361 -23.82 10.80 31.87
N PRO A 362 -23.58 11.22 33.14
CA PRO A 362 -22.47 10.64 33.91
C PRO A 362 -22.54 9.11 34.02
N GLU A 363 -23.76 8.56 34.01
CA GLU A 363 -24.02 7.09 34.07
C GLU A 363 -23.57 6.36 32.78
N ASP A 364 -23.34 7.06 31.70
CA ASP A 364 -22.82 6.50 30.46
C ASP A 364 -21.29 6.36 30.47
N LYS A 365 -20.63 6.82 31.56
CA LYS A 365 -19.18 6.67 31.75
C LYS A 365 -18.91 5.60 32.80
N VAL A 366 -18.05 4.66 32.42
CA VAL A 366 -17.53 3.64 33.32
C VAL A 366 -16.04 3.82 33.48
N SER A 367 -15.54 3.85 34.70
CA SER A 367 -14.12 4.09 35.00
C SER A 367 -13.55 2.99 35.89
N VAL A 368 -12.29 2.61 35.60
CA VAL A 368 -11.53 1.61 36.36
C VAL A 368 -10.10 2.08 36.51
N ARG A 369 -9.58 2.04 37.73
CA ARG A 369 -8.14 2.31 37.97
C ARG A 369 -7.34 1.04 37.91
N VAL A 370 -6.28 1.07 37.07
CA VAL A 370 -5.40 -0.07 36.79
C VAL A 370 -3.93 0.39 36.94
N PRO A 371 -3.08 -0.36 37.64
CA PRO A 371 -1.65 -0.10 37.63
C PRO A 371 -1.05 -0.54 36.31
N LEU A 372 -0.37 0.38 35.60
CA LEU A 372 0.39 0.09 34.40
C LEU A 372 1.88 0.31 34.66
N LYS A 373 2.70 -0.48 34.01
CA LYS A 373 4.13 -0.23 33.87
C LYS A 373 4.36 0.80 32.78
N SER A 374 5.51 1.47 32.80
CA SER A 374 5.91 2.31 31.69
C SER A 374 6.15 1.47 30.43
N GLY A 375 5.69 1.93 29.27
CA GLY A 375 5.78 1.24 28.00
C GLY A 375 4.46 1.21 27.24
N ALA A 376 4.46 0.52 26.09
CA ALA A 376 3.27 0.31 25.28
C ALA A 376 2.37 -0.77 25.91
N HIS A 377 1.07 -0.48 26.00
CA HIS A 377 0.04 -1.40 26.47
C HIS A 377 -1.15 -1.39 25.53
N VAL A 378 -1.68 -2.54 25.23
CA VAL A 378 -2.95 -2.66 24.49
C VAL A 378 -4.09 -2.56 25.51
N ILE A 379 -4.81 -1.46 25.48
CA ILE A 379 -5.98 -1.20 26.34
C ILE A 379 -7.24 -1.58 25.56
N GLY A 380 -8.06 -2.45 26.13
CA GLY A 380 -9.30 -2.90 25.52
C GLY A 380 -10.50 -2.81 26.48
N LEU A 381 -11.63 -2.39 25.93
CA LEU A 381 -12.93 -2.46 26.61
C LEU A 381 -13.89 -3.20 25.69
N SER A 382 -14.57 -4.23 26.23
CA SER A 382 -15.51 -5.03 25.45
C SER A 382 -16.56 -5.70 26.34
N PHE A 383 -17.69 -6.05 25.76
CA PHE A 383 -18.69 -6.87 26.44
C PHE A 383 -18.39 -8.36 26.22
N ARG A 384 -18.89 -9.20 27.11
CA ARG A 384 -18.83 -10.65 26.91
C ARG A 384 -19.82 -11.08 25.84
N ARG A 385 -19.40 -11.99 25.00
CA ARG A 385 -20.27 -12.62 24.02
C ARG A 385 -21.40 -13.36 24.74
N GLN A 386 -22.62 -13.06 24.39
CA GLN A 386 -23.76 -13.82 24.85
C GLN A 386 -23.91 -15.05 23.96
N LEU A 387 -23.75 -16.23 24.53
CA LEU A 387 -24.12 -17.47 23.90
C LEU A 387 -25.65 -17.55 23.97
N ALA A 388 -26.31 -17.66 22.83
CA ALA A 388 -27.74 -17.96 22.81
C ALA A 388 -27.95 -19.32 23.49
N PRO A 389 -28.93 -19.47 24.39
CA PRO A 389 -29.17 -20.75 25.07
C PRO A 389 -29.61 -21.88 24.12
N ASP A 390 -30.12 -21.55 22.92
CA ASP A 390 -30.57 -22.51 21.93
C ASP A 390 -30.59 -21.92 20.52
N GLU A 391 -30.21 -22.71 19.52
CA GLU A 391 -30.37 -22.41 18.09
C GLU A 391 -31.83 -22.37 17.63
N SER A 392 -32.79 -22.77 18.46
CA SER A 392 -34.21 -22.80 18.19
C SER A 392 -34.93 -21.45 18.15
N VAL A 393 -34.25 -20.37 18.46
CA VAL A 393 -34.88 -19.02 18.55
C VAL A 393 -35.27 -18.43 17.19
N GLN A 394 -34.91 -19.02 16.06
CA GLN A 394 -35.39 -18.54 14.74
C GLN A 394 -36.90 -18.75 14.53
N THR A 395 -37.53 -19.66 15.22
CA THR A 395 -38.98 -19.96 15.11
C THR A 395 -39.88 -19.04 15.94
N LEU A 396 -39.33 -18.34 16.95
CA LEU A 396 -40.12 -17.43 17.80
C LEU A 396 -40.34 -16.01 17.17
N ARG A 397 -39.90 -15.79 15.94
CA ARG A 397 -39.96 -14.49 15.30
C ARG A 397 -41.36 -14.00 14.93
N ASN A 398 -42.30 -14.93 14.77
CA ASN A 398 -43.66 -14.62 14.29
C ASN A 398 -44.69 -14.47 15.40
N ASP A 399 -44.37 -14.85 16.65
CA ASP A 399 -45.35 -14.82 17.77
C ASP A 399 -45.06 -13.74 18.81
N LEU A 400 -43.94 -12.97 18.70
CA LEU A 400 -43.56 -11.95 19.64
C LEU A 400 -44.43 -10.69 19.63
N ASP A 401 -45.27 -10.52 18.63
CA ASP A 401 -46.21 -9.39 18.54
C ASP A 401 -47.43 -9.57 19.47
N LYS A 402 -47.57 -10.72 20.13
CA LYS A 402 -48.76 -11.07 20.96
C LYS A 402 -48.48 -11.19 22.46
N VAL A 403 -47.23 -11.08 22.90
CA VAL A 403 -46.88 -11.21 24.32
C VAL A 403 -46.89 -9.84 25.00
N PRO A 404 -47.64 -9.65 26.11
CA PRO A 404 -47.58 -8.44 26.92
C PRO A 404 -46.16 -8.30 27.48
N VAL A 405 -45.56 -7.14 27.24
CA VAL A 405 -44.18 -6.85 27.67
C VAL A 405 -44.14 -6.76 29.19
N PRO A 406 -43.44 -7.63 29.91
CA PRO A 406 -43.13 -7.35 31.29
C PRO A 406 -42.26 -6.09 31.33
N THR A 407 -42.53 -5.19 32.26
CA THR A 407 -41.65 -4.09 32.65
C THR A 407 -40.38 -4.66 33.32
N ALA A 408 -39.56 -5.42 32.60
CA ALA A 408 -38.38 -6.06 33.15
C ALA A 408 -37.38 -4.98 33.59
N ALA A 409 -36.83 -5.13 34.78
CA ALA A 409 -35.75 -4.30 35.28
C ALA A 409 -34.56 -4.25 34.28
N PRO A 410 -33.82 -3.16 34.23
CA PRO A 410 -32.64 -3.09 33.37
C PRO A 410 -31.68 -4.25 33.70
N VAL A 411 -31.25 -4.98 32.68
CA VAL A 411 -30.28 -6.08 32.84
C VAL A 411 -28.90 -5.49 32.99
N MET A 412 -28.11 -5.99 33.94
CA MET A 412 -26.72 -5.63 34.11
C MET A 412 -25.84 -6.46 33.14
N LEU A 413 -25.07 -5.80 32.28
CA LEU A 413 -24.20 -6.44 31.30
C LEU A 413 -22.74 -6.37 31.77
N PRO A 414 -22.02 -7.49 31.81
CA PRO A 414 -20.63 -7.48 32.19
C PRO A 414 -19.78 -6.91 31.04
N MET A 415 -19.09 -5.81 31.31
CA MET A 415 -18.08 -5.21 30.46
C MET A 415 -16.70 -5.50 31.04
N ASP A 416 -15.83 -6.06 30.22
CA ASP A 416 -14.46 -6.42 30.60
C ASP A 416 -13.50 -5.31 30.16
N VAL A 417 -12.63 -4.91 31.09
CA VAL A 417 -11.45 -4.09 30.84
C VAL A 417 -10.26 -5.03 30.70
N SER A 418 -9.53 -4.92 29.60
CA SER A 418 -8.34 -5.73 29.31
C SER A 418 -7.11 -4.85 29.11
N VAL A 419 -5.96 -5.38 29.51
CA VAL A 419 -4.64 -4.80 29.26
C VAL A 419 -3.76 -5.93 28.70
N ASP A 420 -3.13 -5.70 27.56
CA ASP A 420 -2.27 -6.64 26.86
C ASP A 420 -2.96 -8.00 26.63
N GLY A 421 -4.24 -7.97 26.27
CA GLY A 421 -5.06 -9.14 26.03
C GLY A 421 -5.56 -9.86 27.29
N VAL A 422 -5.10 -9.43 28.48
CA VAL A 422 -5.51 -10.01 29.76
C VAL A 422 -6.62 -9.20 30.39
N ARG A 423 -7.71 -9.85 30.80
CA ARG A 423 -8.79 -9.19 31.52
C ARG A 423 -8.33 -8.78 32.92
N VAL A 424 -8.32 -7.49 33.18
CA VAL A 424 -7.89 -6.92 34.49
C VAL A 424 -9.07 -6.63 35.40
N LYS A 425 -10.25 -6.34 34.86
CA LYS A 425 -11.47 -6.09 35.63
C LYS A 425 -12.73 -6.30 34.81
N THR A 426 -13.83 -6.69 35.50
CA THR A 426 -15.16 -6.69 34.92
C THR A 426 -16.01 -5.65 35.70
N VAL A 427 -16.76 -4.86 34.95
CA VAL A 427 -17.71 -3.87 35.49
C VAL A 427 -19.09 -4.17 34.94
N ASN A 428 -20.10 -4.17 35.79
CA ASN A 428 -21.45 -4.37 35.35
C ASN A 428 -22.07 -3.03 34.94
N VAL A 429 -22.51 -2.93 33.70
CA VAL A 429 -23.17 -1.73 33.15
C VAL A 429 -24.62 -2.01 32.85
N ARG A 430 -25.46 -0.99 33.06
CA ARG A 430 -26.89 -1.08 32.85
C ARG A 430 -27.21 -1.20 31.36
N SER A 431 -28.02 -2.18 30.96
CA SER A 431 -28.54 -2.28 29.61
C SER A 431 -29.46 -1.10 29.29
N TYR A 432 -29.61 -0.82 28.03
CA TYR A 432 -30.39 0.25 27.49
C TYR A 432 -31.79 -0.20 27.04
N ARG A 433 -32.83 0.59 27.25
CA ARG A 433 -34.17 0.36 26.69
C ARG A 433 -34.48 1.36 25.61
N MET A 434 -34.83 0.89 24.41
CA MET A 434 -35.48 1.74 23.42
C MET A 434 -36.96 2.03 23.81
N SER A 435 -37.45 3.16 23.31
CA SER A 435 -38.84 3.57 23.43
C SER A 435 -39.82 2.46 23.10
N PRO A 436 -40.99 2.38 23.78
CA PRO A 436 -41.99 1.33 23.56
C PRO A 436 -42.50 1.18 22.11
N ARG A 437 -42.25 2.14 21.25
CA ARG A 437 -42.64 2.10 19.83
C ARG A 437 -41.76 1.20 18.93
N TYR A 438 -40.56 0.85 19.39
CA TYR A 438 -39.62 0.04 18.61
C TYR A 438 -39.17 -1.16 19.43
N SER A 439 -39.99 -2.19 19.48
CA SER A 439 -39.79 -3.52 20.00
C SER A 439 -38.83 -3.74 21.19
N GLN A 440 -39.26 -4.57 22.00
CA GLN A 440 -38.88 -5.24 23.24
C GLN A 440 -37.45 -5.81 23.35
N GLN A 441 -36.48 -5.39 22.55
CA GLN A 441 -35.13 -5.88 22.64
C GLN A 441 -34.24 -4.97 23.48
N ASN A 442 -33.62 -5.52 24.51
CA ASN A 442 -32.49 -4.89 25.20
C ASN A 442 -31.33 -4.78 24.23
N PHE A 443 -31.12 -3.60 23.68
CA PHE A 443 -29.94 -3.36 22.86
C PHE A 443 -28.69 -3.37 23.75
N PRO A 444 -27.64 -4.11 23.37
CA PRO A 444 -26.39 -4.04 24.06
C PRO A 444 -25.82 -2.63 23.91
N ARG A 445 -25.28 -2.11 25.00
CA ARG A 445 -24.49 -0.87 24.93
C ARG A 445 -23.22 -1.09 24.14
N ASP A 446 -22.80 -0.10 23.37
CA ASP A 446 -21.51 -0.04 22.69
C ASP A 446 -20.58 0.94 23.35
N VAL A 447 -19.28 0.70 23.25
CA VAL A 447 -18.23 1.63 23.66
C VAL A 447 -17.99 2.61 22.53
N LEU A 448 -18.19 3.89 22.78
CA LEU A 448 -17.98 4.95 21.78
C LEU A 448 -16.56 5.54 21.85
N GLN A 449 -16.03 5.65 23.07
CA GLN A 449 -14.76 6.28 23.33
C GLN A 449 -14.11 5.64 24.53
N ILE A 450 -12.79 5.51 24.49
CA ILE A 450 -11.98 5.04 25.61
C ILE A 450 -11.03 6.16 26.00
N ASP A 451 -11.08 6.58 27.27
CA ASP A 451 -10.18 7.57 27.82
C ASP A 451 -9.20 6.88 28.77
N VAL A 452 -7.95 7.30 28.75
CA VAL A 452 -6.94 6.95 29.73
C VAL A 452 -6.45 8.21 30.41
N ALA A 453 -6.78 8.36 31.70
CA ALA A 453 -6.36 9.47 32.54
C ALA A 453 -5.21 9.03 33.47
N GLY A 454 -4.29 9.91 33.73
CA GLY A 454 -3.14 9.67 34.61
C GLY A 454 -1.88 10.39 34.15
N PRO A 455 -0.73 10.11 34.76
CA PRO A 455 -0.46 9.12 35.82
C PRO A 455 -0.96 9.55 37.21
N PHE A 456 -1.59 8.66 37.96
CA PHE A 456 -1.90 8.86 39.36
C PHE A 456 -0.82 8.17 40.20
N SER A 457 -0.31 8.87 41.21
CA SER A 457 0.74 8.34 42.12
C SER A 457 1.91 7.72 41.40
N PRO A 458 2.61 8.45 40.52
CA PRO A 458 3.70 7.92 39.72
C PRO A 458 4.88 7.49 40.64
N LYS A 459 5.40 6.28 40.41
CA LYS A 459 6.57 5.73 41.10
C LYS A 459 7.90 6.14 40.46
N GLY A 460 7.85 6.96 39.42
CA GLY A 460 9.00 7.43 38.63
C GLY A 460 8.98 6.92 37.20
N VAL A 461 9.99 7.32 36.44
CA VAL A 461 10.18 6.86 35.06
C VAL A 461 10.65 5.42 35.09
N GLY A 462 9.85 4.51 34.57
CA GLY A 462 10.17 3.09 34.54
C GLY A 462 11.30 2.75 33.57
N ARG A 463 11.65 1.48 33.51
CA ARG A 463 12.59 0.97 32.54
C ARG A 463 11.84 0.59 31.25
N THR A 464 12.06 1.33 30.15
CA THR A 464 11.49 1.06 28.85
C THR A 464 12.57 0.68 27.85
N PRO A 465 12.24 -0.06 26.75
CA PRO A 465 13.19 -0.33 25.68
C PRO A 465 13.86 0.94 25.12
N SER A 466 13.10 2.04 25.03
CA SER A 466 13.61 3.33 24.57
C SER A 466 14.64 3.91 25.54
N ARG A 467 14.37 3.89 26.83
CA ARG A 467 15.34 4.36 27.84
C ARG A 467 16.61 3.52 27.85
N ASP A 468 16.49 2.20 27.71
CA ASP A 468 17.65 1.31 27.64
C ASP A 468 18.47 1.56 26.36
N ARG A 469 17.81 1.93 25.27
CA ARG A 469 18.46 2.31 24.01
C ARG A 469 19.18 3.67 24.07
N ILE A 470 18.60 4.63 24.78
CA ILE A 470 19.11 6.01 24.90
C ILE A 470 20.19 6.08 26.01
N PHE A 471 19.86 5.67 27.23
CA PHE A 471 20.71 5.85 28.39
C PHE A 471 21.69 4.68 28.58
N ILE A 472 22.60 4.52 27.60
CA ILE A 472 23.64 3.49 27.59
C ILE A 472 24.69 3.70 28.69
N CYS A 473 24.75 4.88 29.31
CA CYS A 473 25.50 5.20 30.51
C CYS A 473 24.69 6.11 31.45
N LYS A 474 25.04 6.06 32.75
CA LYS A 474 24.44 6.93 33.78
C LYS A 474 25.56 7.58 34.57
N PRO A 475 25.74 8.90 34.50
CA PRO A 475 26.79 9.59 35.23
C PRO A 475 26.54 9.52 36.75
N ARG A 476 27.55 9.13 37.50
CA ARG A 476 27.49 9.11 38.98
C ARG A 476 27.96 10.43 39.63
N ARG A 477 28.61 11.30 38.82
CA ARG A 477 29.18 12.59 39.24
C ARG A 477 28.95 13.62 38.14
N ALA A 478 28.78 14.86 38.51
CA ALA A 478 28.60 15.95 37.56
C ALA A 478 29.74 16.06 36.53
N SER A 479 30.97 15.78 36.95
CA SER A 479 32.13 15.78 36.07
C SER A 479 32.13 14.71 34.97
N ALA A 480 31.32 13.63 35.11
CA ALA A 480 31.18 12.58 34.14
C ALA A 480 29.99 12.80 33.18
N GLU A 481 29.14 13.80 33.40
CA GLU A 481 27.94 14.04 32.63
C GLU A 481 28.23 14.36 31.17
N ALA A 482 29.19 15.28 30.90
CA ALA A 482 29.51 15.67 29.53
C ALA A 482 30.06 14.51 28.70
N ALA A 483 30.89 13.65 29.28
CA ALA A 483 31.43 12.47 28.61
C ALA A 483 30.33 11.43 28.30
N CYS A 484 29.46 11.15 29.28
CA CYS A 484 28.33 10.24 29.09
C CYS A 484 27.34 10.81 28.07
N ALA A 485 27.00 12.09 28.14
CA ALA A 485 26.15 12.74 27.15
C ALA A 485 26.71 12.61 25.73
N ARG A 486 28.01 12.87 25.54
CA ARG A 486 28.67 12.73 24.25
C ARG A 486 28.62 11.29 23.74
N GLN A 487 28.77 10.30 24.62
CA GLN A 487 28.66 8.88 24.26
C GLN A 487 27.23 8.52 23.81
N ILE A 488 26.21 8.97 24.54
CA ILE A 488 24.79 8.75 24.18
C ILE A 488 24.46 9.41 22.85
N VAL A 489 24.74 10.70 22.72
CA VAL A 489 24.44 11.51 21.54
C VAL A 489 25.20 10.97 20.32
N GLY A 490 26.47 10.57 20.50
CA GLY A 490 27.27 9.97 19.43
C GLY A 490 26.72 8.64 18.95
N ALA A 491 26.29 7.77 19.85
CA ALA A 491 25.69 6.48 19.48
C ALA A 491 24.36 6.64 18.73
N LEU A 492 23.52 7.57 19.17
CA LEU A 492 22.25 7.87 18.49
C LEU A 492 22.47 8.56 17.13
N ALA A 493 23.36 9.56 17.08
CA ALA A 493 23.67 10.27 15.84
C ALA A 493 24.30 9.34 14.78
N ARG A 494 25.18 8.41 15.16
CA ARG A 494 25.75 7.40 14.26
C ARG A 494 24.65 6.60 13.56
N ARG A 495 23.67 6.11 14.31
CA ARG A 495 22.53 5.36 13.74
C ARG A 495 21.62 6.26 12.90
N ALA A 496 21.30 7.44 13.42
CA ALA A 496 20.41 8.38 12.75
C ALA A 496 20.98 8.90 11.42
N TYR A 497 22.28 9.20 11.39
CA TYR A 497 22.99 9.71 10.21
C TYR A 497 23.54 8.59 9.31
N ARG A 498 23.39 7.34 9.77
CA ARG A 498 23.74 6.12 9.00
C ARG A 498 25.23 6.06 8.60
N ARG A 499 26.08 6.69 9.40
CA ARG A 499 27.54 6.76 9.18
C ARG A 499 28.28 7.07 10.48
N PRO A 500 29.59 6.84 10.55
CA PRO A 500 30.39 7.39 11.64
C PRO A 500 30.20 8.90 11.76
N VAL A 501 30.17 9.39 13.01
CA VAL A 501 30.00 10.81 13.32
C VAL A 501 31.32 11.40 13.83
N ASN A 502 31.56 12.65 13.51
CA ASN A 502 32.73 13.41 13.91
C ASN A 502 32.35 14.61 14.78
N ASP A 503 33.33 15.43 15.13
CA ASP A 503 33.14 16.58 16.00
C ASP A 503 32.23 17.65 15.37
N ASN A 504 32.27 17.82 14.05
CA ASN A 504 31.37 18.73 13.37
C ASN A 504 29.91 18.32 13.50
N ASP A 505 29.64 17.01 13.52
CA ASP A 505 28.30 16.48 13.73
C ASP A 505 27.85 16.63 15.20
N LEU A 506 28.76 16.37 16.14
CA LEU A 506 28.44 16.31 17.56
C LEU A 506 28.39 17.68 18.23
N THR A 507 29.23 18.64 17.83
CA THR A 507 29.28 19.94 18.44
C THR A 507 27.94 20.69 18.50
N PRO A 508 27.14 20.77 17.42
CA PRO A 508 25.83 21.43 17.48
C PRO A 508 24.87 20.67 18.40
N LEU A 509 24.89 19.34 18.40
CA LEU A 509 24.03 18.51 19.26
C LEU A 509 24.39 18.68 20.74
N MET A 510 25.70 18.68 21.06
CA MET A 510 26.19 18.90 22.42
C MET A 510 25.93 20.32 22.93
N ARG A 511 25.86 21.29 22.04
CA ARG A 511 25.44 22.67 22.42
C ARG A 511 23.98 22.70 22.84
N VAL A 512 23.08 21.99 22.11
CA VAL A 512 21.68 21.88 22.47
C VAL A 512 21.54 21.16 23.83
N TYR A 513 22.26 20.04 24.01
CA TYR A 513 22.32 19.33 25.27
C TYR A 513 22.71 20.26 26.41
N ALA A 514 23.83 20.99 26.27
CA ALA A 514 24.36 21.83 27.33
C ALA A 514 23.42 23.02 27.69
N THR A 515 22.74 23.59 26.71
CA THR A 515 21.75 24.65 26.91
C THR A 515 20.58 24.19 27.75
N GLU A 516 19.98 23.05 27.43
CA GLU A 516 18.86 22.50 28.18
C GLU A 516 19.32 21.97 29.56
N ARG A 517 20.49 21.33 29.60
CA ARG A 517 21.07 20.83 30.85
C ARG A 517 21.28 21.95 31.89
N ALA A 518 21.66 23.15 31.44
CA ALA A 518 21.88 24.31 32.32
C ALA A 518 20.56 24.83 32.94
N GLN A 519 19.42 24.58 32.31
CA GLN A 519 18.10 25.01 32.77
C GLN A 519 17.33 23.91 33.53
N SER A 520 17.73 22.66 33.35
CA SER A 520 17.04 21.49 33.89
C SER A 520 18.03 20.47 34.48
N ASP A 521 18.07 19.25 33.97
CA ASP A 521 18.96 18.18 34.41
C ASP A 521 19.57 17.43 33.21
N PHE A 522 20.38 16.38 33.54
CA PHE A 522 21.06 15.55 32.56
C PHE A 522 20.09 14.91 31.53
N GLU A 523 18.99 14.35 32.03
CA GLU A 523 18.05 13.63 31.17
C GLU A 523 17.29 14.56 30.21
N HIS A 524 16.89 15.76 30.65
CA HIS A 524 16.29 16.79 29.80
C HIS A 524 17.29 17.30 28.74
N GLY A 525 18.56 17.44 29.09
CA GLY A 525 19.60 17.72 28.10
C GLY A 525 19.72 16.66 27.03
N ILE A 526 19.63 15.38 27.39
CA ILE A 526 19.61 14.27 26.41
C ILE A 526 18.35 14.29 25.57
N GLU A 527 17.16 14.56 26.15
CA GLU A 527 15.91 14.74 25.40
C GLU A 527 16.06 15.80 24.30
N ALA A 528 16.56 16.97 24.65
CA ALA A 528 16.75 18.06 23.69
C ALA A 528 17.75 17.68 22.57
N ALA A 529 18.78 16.90 22.87
CA ALA A 529 19.70 16.39 21.86
C ALA A 529 19.04 15.35 20.95
N VAL A 530 18.17 14.48 21.48
CA VAL A 530 17.36 13.55 20.68
C VAL A 530 16.43 14.32 19.74
N GLU A 531 15.73 15.35 20.23
CA GLU A 531 14.88 16.21 19.41
C GLU A 531 15.69 16.84 18.25
N ALA A 532 16.87 17.36 18.54
CA ALA A 532 17.76 17.96 17.54
C ALA A 532 18.22 16.95 16.48
N ILE A 533 18.50 15.70 16.85
CA ILE A 533 18.84 14.62 15.91
C ILE A 533 17.67 14.36 14.97
N LEU A 534 16.43 14.26 15.49
CA LEU A 534 15.25 13.90 14.71
C LEU A 534 14.79 14.97 13.69
N VAL A 535 15.24 16.22 13.85
CA VAL A 535 15.00 17.31 12.90
C VAL A 535 16.23 17.68 12.07
N SER A 536 17.34 16.98 12.29
CA SER A 536 18.59 17.23 11.55
C SER A 536 18.42 16.88 10.07
N PRO A 537 18.96 17.70 9.15
CA PRO A 537 19.02 17.34 7.74
C PRO A 537 19.71 15.99 7.47
N HIS A 538 20.71 15.61 8.29
CA HIS A 538 21.39 14.32 8.18
C HIS A 538 20.48 13.13 8.53
N PHE A 539 19.44 13.33 9.32
CA PHE A 539 18.42 12.33 9.59
C PHE A 539 17.32 12.36 8.53
N LEU A 540 16.79 13.56 8.24
CA LEU A 540 15.62 13.75 7.38
C LEU A 540 15.89 13.43 5.90
N PHE A 541 17.13 13.58 5.41
CA PHE A 541 17.44 13.41 4.00
C PHE A 541 18.36 12.21 3.76
N LEU A 542 18.11 11.55 2.62
CA LEU A 542 19.02 10.59 2.02
C LEU A 542 19.86 11.32 0.98
N VAL A 543 21.11 11.52 1.32
CA VAL A 543 22.09 12.24 0.49
C VAL A 543 23.29 11.32 0.25
N GLU A 544 23.62 11.10 -1.00
CA GLU A 544 24.83 10.43 -1.43
C GLU A 544 25.82 11.51 -1.86
N GLN A 545 26.92 11.65 -1.15
CA GLN A 545 27.87 12.73 -1.38
C GLN A 545 28.92 12.34 -2.41
N ASP A 546 29.10 13.18 -3.42
CA ASP A 546 30.18 12.99 -4.36
C ASP A 546 31.51 13.37 -3.72
N PRO A 547 32.62 12.64 -4.01
CA PRO A 547 33.94 13.03 -3.57
C PRO A 547 34.32 14.44 -4.07
N VAL A 548 35.08 15.18 -3.27
CA VAL A 548 35.57 16.49 -3.66
C VAL A 548 36.38 16.40 -4.96
N GLY A 549 36.11 17.29 -5.91
CA GLY A 549 36.74 17.28 -7.23
C GLY A 549 36.10 16.29 -8.25
N SER A 550 34.97 15.72 -7.94
CA SER A 550 34.23 14.89 -8.91
C SER A 550 33.75 15.73 -10.08
N LYS A 551 34.00 15.26 -11.32
CA LYS A 551 33.52 15.92 -12.53
C LYS A 551 32.01 15.65 -12.70
N PRO A 552 31.22 16.68 -13.13
CA PRO A 552 29.81 16.44 -13.46
C PRO A 552 29.65 15.37 -14.55
N GLY A 553 28.66 14.50 -14.37
CA GLY A 553 28.35 13.43 -15.35
C GLY A 553 29.23 12.18 -15.26
N GLY A 554 30.25 12.16 -14.40
CA GLY A 554 31.04 10.98 -14.13
C GLY A 554 30.19 9.87 -13.48
N VAL A 555 30.63 8.62 -13.55
CA VAL A 555 29.98 7.49 -12.87
C VAL A 555 30.92 6.94 -11.81
N ARG A 556 30.39 6.76 -10.58
CA ARG A 556 31.11 6.16 -9.47
C ARG A 556 30.34 5.02 -8.82
N ARG A 557 31.06 4.13 -8.17
CA ARG A 557 30.44 3.18 -7.24
C ARG A 557 30.01 3.88 -5.98
N LEU A 558 28.91 3.42 -5.40
CA LEU A 558 28.50 3.82 -4.07
C LEU A 558 29.42 3.20 -3.02
N THR A 559 29.64 3.94 -1.95
CA THR A 559 30.30 3.43 -0.75
C THR A 559 29.43 2.39 -0.04
N ASP A 560 30.03 1.56 0.79
CA ASP A 560 29.29 0.57 1.60
C ASP A 560 28.24 1.24 2.49
N LEU A 561 28.50 2.44 3.03
CA LEU A 561 27.55 3.20 3.85
C LEU A 561 26.34 3.69 3.04
N GLU A 562 26.58 4.19 1.83
CA GLU A 562 25.50 4.60 0.92
C GLU A 562 24.65 3.39 0.51
N LEU A 563 25.30 2.25 0.20
CA LEU A 563 24.62 0.99 -0.12
C LEU A 563 23.82 0.43 1.07
N ALA A 564 24.36 0.46 2.28
CA ALA A 564 23.65 0.06 3.48
C ALA A 564 22.38 0.89 3.69
N SER A 565 22.47 2.20 3.45
CA SER A 565 21.33 3.10 3.51
C SER A 565 20.29 2.79 2.43
N ARG A 566 20.69 2.65 1.14
CA ARG A 566 19.78 2.24 0.06
C ARG A 566 19.09 0.92 0.36
N LEU A 567 19.86 -0.09 0.76
CA LEU A 567 19.35 -1.43 1.04
C LEU A 567 18.33 -1.42 2.19
N SER A 568 18.61 -0.71 3.28
CA SER A 568 17.72 -0.66 4.44
C SER A 568 16.41 0.10 4.12
N PHE A 569 16.46 1.21 3.40
CA PHE A 569 15.26 1.92 2.99
C PHE A 569 14.46 1.16 1.93
N PHE A 570 15.12 0.40 1.06
CA PHE A 570 14.44 -0.47 0.11
C PHE A 570 13.69 -1.60 0.81
N LEU A 571 14.36 -2.38 1.68
CA LEU A 571 13.79 -3.61 2.25
C LEU A 571 12.99 -3.37 3.54
N TRP A 572 13.29 -2.32 4.31
CA TRP A 572 12.69 -2.04 5.61
C TRP A 572 12.00 -0.67 5.71
N SER A 573 12.15 0.20 4.69
CA SER A 573 11.75 1.63 4.75
C SER A 573 12.19 2.27 6.08
N SER A 574 13.41 2.00 6.51
CA SER A 574 13.98 2.43 7.78
C SER A 574 15.50 2.50 7.72
N ILE A 575 16.11 3.02 8.79
CA ILE A 575 17.56 3.09 8.95
C ILE A 575 18.19 1.68 9.01
N PRO A 576 19.48 1.54 8.60
CA PRO A 576 20.21 0.29 8.76
C PRO A 576 20.37 -0.07 10.25
N ASP A 577 20.32 -1.35 10.56
CA ASP A 577 20.64 -1.85 11.89
C ASP A 577 22.16 -1.86 12.14
N ASP A 578 22.56 -2.09 13.41
CA ASP A 578 23.96 -2.08 13.79
C ASP A 578 24.80 -3.12 13.03
N THR A 579 24.22 -4.27 12.67
CA THR A 579 24.91 -5.31 11.89
C THR A 579 25.26 -4.79 10.48
N LEU A 580 24.26 -4.25 9.79
CA LEU A 580 24.45 -3.73 8.43
C LEU A 580 25.38 -2.51 8.42
N LEU A 581 25.22 -1.62 9.41
CA LEU A 581 26.02 -0.42 9.54
C LEU A 581 27.49 -0.75 9.85
N SER A 582 27.74 -1.73 10.73
CA SER A 582 29.11 -2.16 11.05
C SER A 582 29.84 -2.84 9.89
N LEU A 583 29.11 -3.64 9.09
CA LEU A 583 29.66 -4.20 7.85
C LEU A 583 30.05 -3.10 6.86
N ALA A 584 29.20 -2.07 6.77
CA ALA A 584 29.45 -0.94 5.89
C ALA A 584 30.63 -0.07 6.37
N GLU A 585 30.75 0.19 7.66
CA GLU A 585 31.84 0.97 8.26
C GLU A 585 33.19 0.31 8.06
N THR A 586 33.22 -1.03 8.04
CA THR A 586 34.46 -1.82 7.87
C THR A 586 34.74 -2.20 6.42
N GLY A 587 33.96 -1.69 5.45
CA GLY A 587 34.14 -1.97 4.02
C GLY A 587 33.95 -3.44 3.65
N GLN A 588 33.06 -4.15 4.36
CA GLN A 588 32.81 -5.56 4.17
C GLN A 588 31.57 -5.84 3.31
N LEU A 589 30.68 -4.86 3.16
CA LEU A 589 29.36 -5.10 2.58
C LEU A 589 29.40 -5.53 1.11
N GLN A 590 30.33 -4.98 0.34
CA GLN A 590 30.52 -5.32 -1.08
C GLN A 590 31.43 -6.54 -1.32
N LYS A 591 31.91 -7.22 -0.27
CA LYS A 591 32.66 -8.47 -0.45
C LYS A 591 31.75 -9.58 -1.01
N PRO A 592 32.32 -10.54 -1.79
CA PRO A 592 31.55 -11.64 -2.36
C PRO A 592 30.67 -12.36 -1.31
N GLY A 593 29.41 -12.55 -1.62
CA GLY A 593 28.43 -13.25 -0.78
C GLY A 593 27.90 -12.48 0.44
N VAL A 594 28.57 -11.41 0.90
CA VAL A 594 28.13 -10.66 2.09
C VAL A 594 26.82 -9.92 1.83
N MET A 595 26.72 -9.23 0.69
CA MET A 595 25.47 -8.53 0.31
C MET A 595 24.30 -9.50 0.24
N ASP A 596 24.45 -10.64 -0.40
CA ASP A 596 23.40 -11.67 -0.52
C ASP A 596 23.00 -12.25 0.84
N ALA A 597 23.95 -12.45 1.73
CA ALA A 597 23.67 -12.89 3.10
C ALA A 597 22.85 -11.83 3.85
N GLN A 598 23.17 -10.54 3.68
CA GLN A 598 22.39 -9.47 4.30
C GLN A 598 20.99 -9.35 3.69
N ILE A 599 20.82 -9.44 2.37
CA ILE A 599 19.50 -9.46 1.72
C ILE A 599 18.66 -10.59 2.31
N THR A 600 19.20 -11.80 2.39
CA THR A 600 18.51 -12.98 2.92
C THR A 600 18.10 -12.77 4.39
N ARG A 601 19.01 -12.27 5.22
CA ARG A 601 18.74 -11.94 6.62
C ARG A 601 17.64 -10.89 6.76
N MET A 602 17.74 -9.83 5.96
CA MET A 602 16.80 -8.70 6.01
C MET A 602 15.40 -9.07 5.52
N LEU A 603 15.27 -9.96 4.54
CA LEU A 603 13.98 -10.47 4.08
C LEU A 603 13.33 -11.42 5.09
N ALA A 604 14.12 -12.11 5.92
CA ALA A 604 13.61 -12.94 7.01
C ALA A 604 13.17 -12.12 8.24
N ASP A 605 13.66 -10.88 8.38
CA ASP A 605 13.33 -9.98 9.50
C ASP A 605 11.87 -9.53 9.44
N PRO A 606 11.16 -9.38 10.59
CA PRO A 606 9.79 -8.85 10.62
C PRO A 606 9.64 -7.49 9.92
N ARG A 607 10.65 -6.62 9.95
CA ARG A 607 10.64 -5.31 9.28
C ARG A 607 10.43 -5.39 7.77
N ALA A 608 10.76 -6.52 7.13
CA ALA A 608 10.50 -6.73 5.71
C ALA A 608 9.00 -6.76 5.36
N GLN A 609 8.11 -6.85 6.36
CA GLN A 609 6.66 -6.66 6.16
C GLN A 609 6.33 -5.33 5.49
N VAL A 610 7.20 -4.35 5.61
CA VAL A 610 7.10 -3.06 4.92
C VAL A 610 7.06 -3.19 3.39
N LEU A 611 7.72 -4.18 2.79
CA LEU A 611 7.57 -4.42 1.34
C LEU A 611 6.12 -4.78 0.98
N THR A 612 5.41 -5.48 1.86
CA THR A 612 3.98 -5.74 1.66
C THR A 612 3.15 -4.48 1.84
N THR A 613 3.31 -3.74 2.93
CA THR A 613 2.46 -2.60 3.25
C THR A 613 2.78 -1.36 2.42
N ASN A 614 4.06 -1.10 2.13
CA ASN A 614 4.47 0.07 1.35
C ASN A 614 4.58 -0.22 -0.15
N PHE A 615 5.38 -1.19 -0.58
CA PHE A 615 5.50 -1.46 -2.01
C PHE A 615 4.21 -2.09 -2.56
N ALA A 616 3.80 -3.28 -2.09
CA ALA A 616 2.62 -3.95 -2.64
C ALA A 616 1.33 -3.18 -2.37
N GLY A 617 1.20 -2.54 -1.19
CA GLY A 617 0.06 -1.70 -0.84
C GLY A 617 -0.17 -0.55 -1.83
N GLN A 618 0.89 0.03 -2.41
CA GLN A 618 0.82 1.08 -3.42
C GLN A 618 0.73 0.49 -4.84
N TRP A 619 1.59 -0.46 -5.19
CA TRP A 619 1.57 -1.13 -6.49
C TRP A 619 0.20 -1.69 -6.84
N LEU A 620 -0.48 -2.32 -5.88
CA LEU A 620 -1.78 -2.95 -6.06
C LEU A 620 -2.96 -2.02 -5.75
N TYR A 621 -2.71 -0.76 -5.37
CA TYR A 621 -3.72 0.23 -4.94
C TYR A 621 -4.50 -0.19 -3.68
N LEU A 622 -3.97 -1.09 -2.84
CA LEU A 622 -4.66 -1.56 -1.64
C LEU A 622 -4.97 -0.44 -0.64
N ARG A 623 -4.13 0.59 -0.57
CA ARG A 623 -4.38 1.77 0.27
C ARG A 623 -5.67 2.51 -0.08
N ASN A 624 -6.16 2.36 -1.33
CA ASN A 624 -7.41 2.96 -1.77
C ASN A 624 -8.63 2.17 -1.28
N LEU A 625 -8.45 0.93 -0.80
CA LEU A 625 -9.55 0.10 -0.31
C LEU A 625 -10.27 0.75 0.88
N ASP A 626 -9.55 1.45 1.76
CA ASP A 626 -10.13 2.18 2.89
C ASP A 626 -10.99 3.38 2.46
N GLN A 627 -10.76 3.91 1.26
CA GLN A 627 -11.51 5.01 0.69
C GLN A 627 -12.74 4.56 -0.12
N GLN A 628 -12.80 3.27 -0.46
CA GLN A 628 -13.94 2.72 -1.20
C GLN A 628 -15.21 2.81 -0.34
N ARG A 629 -16.29 3.24 -0.96
CA ARG A 629 -17.63 3.38 -0.33
C ARG A 629 -18.65 2.66 -1.20
N PRO A 630 -18.66 1.30 -1.19
CA PRO A 630 -19.71 0.57 -1.86
C PRO A 630 -21.08 0.96 -1.34
N ASP A 631 -22.04 1.11 -2.26
CA ASP A 631 -23.40 1.49 -1.91
C ASP A 631 -24.06 0.38 -1.11
N ILE A 632 -24.44 0.68 0.12
CA ILE A 632 -25.00 -0.30 1.07
C ILE A 632 -26.36 -0.83 0.60
N SER A 633 -27.09 -0.05 -0.19
CA SER A 633 -28.37 -0.49 -0.76
C SER A 633 -28.20 -1.59 -1.82
N ILE A 634 -27.06 -1.58 -2.53
CA ILE A 634 -26.69 -2.56 -3.54
C ILE A 634 -25.87 -3.70 -2.93
N PHE A 635 -24.95 -3.36 -2.03
CA PHE A 635 -23.99 -4.27 -1.40
C PHE A 635 -24.16 -4.34 0.13
N PRO A 636 -25.32 -4.78 0.64
CA PRO A 636 -25.63 -4.76 2.08
C PRO A 636 -24.71 -5.67 2.92
N LYS A 637 -23.98 -6.57 2.28
CA LYS A 637 -23.00 -7.44 2.94
C LYS A 637 -21.60 -6.83 3.04
N PHE A 638 -21.36 -5.63 2.47
CA PHE A 638 -20.04 -4.99 2.57
C PHE A 638 -19.92 -4.24 3.91
N ASP A 639 -18.98 -4.66 4.74
CA ASP A 639 -18.70 -4.08 6.05
C ASP A 639 -17.19 -3.89 6.26
N THR A 640 -16.79 -3.23 7.35
CA THR A 640 -15.37 -2.99 7.68
C THR A 640 -14.62 -4.30 7.92
N ARG A 641 -15.27 -5.36 8.40
CA ARG A 641 -14.63 -6.67 8.62
C ARG A 641 -14.33 -7.34 7.30
N LEU A 642 -15.27 -7.29 6.36
CA LEU A 642 -15.04 -7.80 5.01
C LEU A 642 -13.93 -7.03 4.33
N ARG A 643 -13.95 -5.68 4.40
CA ARG A 643 -12.87 -4.83 3.86
C ARG A 643 -11.52 -5.21 4.45
N ARG A 644 -11.43 -5.37 5.78
CA ARG A 644 -10.19 -5.77 6.46
C ARG A 644 -9.73 -7.17 6.02
N ALA A 645 -10.64 -8.12 5.93
CA ALA A 645 -10.32 -9.48 5.47
C ALA A 645 -9.83 -9.49 4.01
N MET A 646 -10.41 -8.67 3.14
CA MET A 646 -9.94 -8.48 1.76
C MET A 646 -8.51 -7.90 1.71
N ALA A 647 -8.21 -6.90 2.52
CA ALA A 647 -6.85 -6.33 2.62
C ALA A 647 -5.87 -7.38 3.13
N GLN A 648 -6.21 -8.05 4.23
CA GLN A 648 -5.38 -9.09 4.84
C GLN A 648 -5.11 -10.27 3.89
N GLU A 649 -6.09 -10.69 3.08
CA GLU A 649 -5.89 -11.71 2.05
C GLU A 649 -4.71 -11.37 1.16
N THR A 650 -4.71 -10.17 0.56
CA THR A 650 -3.70 -9.75 -0.38
C THR A 650 -2.35 -9.50 0.29
N GLU A 651 -2.33 -8.90 1.47
CA GLU A 651 -1.12 -8.68 2.26
C GLU A 651 -0.47 -10.01 2.66
N MET A 652 -1.24 -10.96 3.16
CA MET A 652 -0.72 -12.29 3.52
C MET A 652 -0.27 -13.08 2.30
N PHE A 653 -0.97 -12.94 1.19
CA PHE A 653 -0.60 -13.58 -0.07
C PHE A 653 0.75 -13.05 -0.58
N PHE A 654 0.93 -11.74 -0.65
CA PHE A 654 2.21 -11.13 -1.04
C PHE A 654 3.34 -11.51 -0.06
N THR A 655 3.07 -11.40 1.24
CA THR A 655 4.04 -11.76 2.30
C THR A 655 4.46 -13.22 2.18
N TYR A 656 3.54 -14.13 1.89
CA TYR A 656 3.84 -15.54 1.73
C TYR A 656 4.73 -15.79 0.50
N VAL A 657 4.42 -15.20 -0.65
CA VAL A 657 5.26 -15.28 -1.86
C VAL A 657 6.67 -14.77 -1.58
N LEU A 658 6.79 -13.61 -0.90
CA LEU A 658 8.06 -12.98 -0.57
C LEU A 658 8.90 -13.85 0.40
N ARG A 659 8.32 -14.25 1.54
CA ARG A 659 9.06 -14.94 2.60
C ARG A 659 9.41 -16.39 2.26
N THR A 660 8.58 -17.06 1.49
CA THR A 660 8.84 -18.44 1.06
C THR A 660 9.53 -18.53 -0.30
N ASN A 661 9.96 -17.39 -0.84
CA ASN A 661 10.67 -17.26 -2.12
C ASN A 661 9.96 -18.00 -3.27
N ARG A 662 8.66 -17.76 -3.42
CA ARG A 662 7.88 -18.38 -4.49
C ARG A 662 8.05 -17.65 -5.82
N SER A 663 7.51 -18.28 -6.87
CA SER A 663 7.46 -17.65 -8.18
C SER A 663 6.57 -16.41 -8.21
N LEU A 664 6.96 -15.36 -8.92
CA LEU A 664 6.11 -14.23 -9.25
C LEU A 664 4.83 -14.66 -9.99
N LEU A 665 4.88 -15.78 -10.70
CA LEU A 665 3.73 -16.30 -11.44
C LEU A 665 2.59 -16.74 -10.52
N ASP A 666 2.84 -16.95 -9.23
CA ASP A 666 1.79 -17.14 -8.22
C ASP A 666 0.86 -15.94 -8.15
N PHE A 667 1.35 -14.72 -8.41
CA PHE A 667 0.50 -13.51 -8.47
C PHE A 667 -0.56 -13.59 -9.59
N ILE A 668 -0.28 -14.35 -10.65
CA ILE A 668 -1.23 -14.56 -11.74
C ILE A 668 -2.12 -15.77 -11.46
N ALA A 669 -1.55 -16.91 -11.05
CA ALA A 669 -2.21 -18.20 -11.14
C ALA A 669 -2.01 -19.13 -9.94
N ALA A 670 -1.82 -18.61 -8.73
CA ALA A 670 -1.80 -19.45 -7.54
C ALA A 670 -3.11 -20.24 -7.37
N ASP A 671 -2.97 -21.47 -6.90
CA ASP A 671 -4.06 -22.39 -6.54
C ASP A 671 -4.42 -22.28 -5.04
N TYR A 672 -3.99 -21.22 -4.36
CA TYR A 672 -4.22 -20.95 -2.94
C TYR A 672 -4.50 -19.47 -2.70
N THR A 673 -5.14 -19.20 -1.57
CA THR A 673 -5.30 -17.85 -1.02
C THR A 673 -5.35 -17.89 0.51
N PHE A 674 -5.68 -16.77 1.16
CA PHE A 674 -5.80 -16.65 2.61
C PHE A 674 -7.22 -16.20 2.96
N LEU A 675 -7.91 -16.99 3.79
CA LEU A 675 -9.30 -16.74 4.15
C LEU A 675 -9.51 -16.86 5.65
N ASN A 676 -10.39 -16.01 6.18
CA ASN A 676 -11.17 -16.27 7.38
C ASN A 676 -12.62 -16.61 7.01
N GLN A 677 -13.45 -16.92 7.97
CA GLN A 677 -14.86 -17.26 7.73
C GLN A 677 -15.58 -16.15 6.94
N ARG A 678 -15.41 -14.88 7.33
CA ARG A 678 -16.11 -13.75 6.71
C ARG A 678 -15.81 -13.60 5.21
N LEU A 679 -14.57 -13.80 4.81
CA LEU A 679 -14.17 -13.72 3.42
C LEU A 679 -14.52 -15.02 2.65
N ALA A 680 -14.45 -16.17 3.31
CA ALA A 680 -14.86 -17.44 2.74
C ALA A 680 -16.38 -17.45 2.41
N ASP A 681 -17.21 -16.96 3.32
CA ASP A 681 -18.66 -16.78 3.10
C ASP A 681 -18.92 -15.83 1.93
N HIS A 682 -18.12 -14.75 1.81
CA HIS A 682 -18.22 -13.81 0.68
C HIS A 682 -17.85 -14.46 -0.66
N TYR A 683 -16.91 -15.39 -0.66
CA TYR A 683 -16.48 -16.14 -1.85
C TYR A 683 -17.34 -17.36 -2.15
N GLY A 684 -18.23 -17.73 -1.25
CA GLY A 684 -19.02 -18.97 -1.35
C GLY A 684 -18.18 -20.24 -1.10
N ILE A 685 -17.07 -20.12 -0.34
CA ILE A 685 -16.18 -21.24 -0.01
C ILE A 685 -16.54 -21.76 1.39
N GLY A 686 -17.04 -22.98 1.46
CA GLY A 686 -17.44 -23.62 2.72
C GLY A 686 -16.26 -24.16 3.53
N GLY A 687 -16.55 -24.56 4.78
CA GLY A 687 -15.59 -25.26 5.66
C GLY A 687 -14.58 -24.39 6.39
N ILE A 688 -14.63 -23.05 6.25
CA ILE A 688 -13.76 -22.11 6.92
C ILE A 688 -14.54 -21.43 8.05
N THR A 689 -14.07 -21.57 9.28
CA THR A 689 -14.71 -21.00 10.47
C THR A 689 -13.75 -20.10 11.26
N GLY A 690 -14.30 -19.10 11.95
CA GLY A 690 -13.58 -18.20 12.83
C GLY A 690 -12.91 -17.00 12.12
N THR A 691 -12.33 -16.12 12.91
CA THR A 691 -11.80 -14.82 12.44
C THR A 691 -10.36 -14.87 11.93
N ALA A 692 -9.59 -15.91 12.31
CA ALA A 692 -8.19 -16.03 11.94
C ALA A 692 -8.02 -16.37 10.46
N MET A 693 -7.20 -15.56 9.78
CA MET A 693 -6.81 -15.82 8.39
C MET A 693 -5.92 -17.06 8.31
N ARG A 694 -6.16 -17.93 7.31
CA ARG A 694 -5.37 -19.13 7.06
C ARG A 694 -5.22 -19.40 5.58
N ARG A 695 -4.13 -20.03 5.19
CA ARG A 695 -3.92 -20.46 3.81
C ARG A 695 -4.92 -21.58 3.46
N VAL A 696 -5.59 -21.42 2.33
CA VAL A 696 -6.58 -22.34 1.80
C VAL A 696 -6.21 -22.68 0.37
N THR A 697 -6.19 -23.97 0.02
CA THR A 697 -6.09 -24.42 -1.36
C THR A 697 -7.45 -24.20 -2.02
N LEU A 698 -7.45 -23.63 -3.21
CA LEU A 698 -8.65 -23.29 -3.94
C LEU A 698 -9.08 -24.44 -4.85
N ASP A 699 -10.36 -24.74 -4.83
CA ASP A 699 -10.96 -25.59 -5.85
C ASP A 699 -10.93 -24.84 -7.21
N PRO A 700 -10.49 -25.47 -8.31
CA PRO A 700 -10.57 -24.88 -9.63
C PRO A 700 -11.97 -24.38 -10.01
N ALA A 701 -13.03 -25.00 -9.51
CA ALA A 701 -14.42 -24.58 -9.70
C ALA A 701 -14.78 -23.27 -8.98
N SER A 702 -13.97 -22.83 -8.02
CA SER A 702 -14.20 -21.58 -7.29
C SER A 702 -14.03 -20.32 -8.17
N ASN A 703 -13.46 -20.44 -9.36
CA ASN A 703 -13.11 -19.32 -10.26
C ASN A 703 -12.25 -18.26 -9.56
N ARG A 704 -11.36 -18.65 -8.64
CA ARG A 704 -10.50 -17.79 -7.84
C ARG A 704 -9.02 -18.09 -8.10
N GLY A 705 -8.15 -17.44 -7.34
CA GLY A 705 -6.70 -17.65 -7.35
C GLY A 705 -5.92 -16.57 -8.10
N GLY A 706 -4.71 -16.30 -7.61
CA GLY A 706 -3.93 -15.14 -8.03
C GLY A 706 -4.59 -13.81 -7.64
N LEU A 707 -3.92 -12.69 -7.89
CA LEU A 707 -4.39 -11.34 -7.52
C LEU A 707 -5.74 -10.99 -8.14
N LEU A 708 -5.95 -11.36 -9.41
CA LEU A 708 -7.18 -11.02 -10.15
C LEU A 708 -8.44 -11.75 -9.66
N GLY A 709 -8.27 -12.79 -8.82
CA GLY A 709 -9.37 -13.47 -8.14
C GLY A 709 -9.68 -12.93 -6.75
N GLN A 710 -8.92 -11.95 -6.24
CA GLN A 710 -9.07 -11.39 -4.89
C GLN A 710 -10.04 -10.22 -4.87
N ALA A 711 -10.92 -10.19 -3.89
CA ALA A 711 -11.95 -9.18 -3.77
C ALA A 711 -11.40 -7.77 -3.53
N SER A 712 -10.25 -7.64 -2.89
CA SER A 712 -9.55 -6.36 -2.72
C SER A 712 -9.26 -5.68 -4.06
N ILE A 713 -8.65 -6.42 -5.00
CA ILE A 713 -8.30 -5.94 -6.35
C ILE A 713 -9.54 -5.61 -7.16
N LEU A 714 -10.53 -6.48 -7.10
CA LEU A 714 -11.80 -6.29 -7.81
C LEU A 714 -12.57 -5.08 -7.28
N THR A 715 -12.47 -4.78 -5.98
CA THR A 715 -13.13 -3.64 -5.35
C THR A 715 -12.41 -2.31 -5.69
N VAL A 716 -11.09 -2.23 -5.59
CA VAL A 716 -10.36 -0.99 -5.91
C VAL A 716 -10.40 -0.65 -7.40
N THR A 717 -10.75 -1.60 -8.25
CA THR A 717 -10.92 -1.43 -9.70
C THR A 717 -12.38 -1.28 -10.13
N SER A 718 -13.28 -1.00 -9.19
CA SER A 718 -14.71 -0.77 -9.43
C SER A 718 -15.15 0.62 -8.98
N TYR A 719 -16.41 0.95 -9.20
CA TYR A 719 -17.10 2.08 -8.58
C TYR A 719 -17.88 1.63 -7.35
N GLY A 720 -18.38 2.57 -6.56
CA GLY A 720 -19.15 2.21 -5.37
C GLY A 720 -20.47 1.50 -5.65
N ASN A 721 -21.05 1.68 -6.81
CA ASN A 721 -22.36 1.14 -7.19
C ASN A 721 -22.33 0.11 -8.33
N HIS A 722 -21.23 0.01 -9.11
CA HIS A 722 -21.13 -0.91 -10.26
C HIS A 722 -19.67 -1.25 -10.59
N THR A 723 -19.48 -2.27 -11.41
CA THR A 723 -18.19 -2.68 -11.96
C THR A 723 -17.69 -1.72 -13.03
N SER A 724 -16.41 -1.78 -13.35
CA SER A 724 -15.82 -1.03 -14.46
C SER A 724 -14.86 -1.90 -15.25
N VAL A 725 -15.32 -2.35 -16.41
CA VAL A 725 -14.48 -3.05 -17.41
C VAL A 725 -13.20 -2.26 -17.70
N VAL A 726 -13.37 -0.95 -17.92
CA VAL A 726 -12.27 -0.02 -18.26
C VAL A 726 -11.24 0.07 -17.13
N LYS A 727 -11.67 0.29 -15.88
CA LYS A 727 -10.74 0.36 -14.74
C LYS A 727 -10.01 -0.97 -14.52
N ARG A 728 -10.72 -2.09 -14.64
CA ARG A 728 -10.14 -3.44 -14.49
C ARG A 728 -9.10 -3.71 -15.57
N GLY A 729 -9.43 -3.45 -16.84
CA GLY A 729 -8.52 -3.63 -17.96
C GLY A 729 -7.32 -2.70 -17.89
N LYS A 730 -7.55 -1.42 -17.57
CA LYS A 730 -6.47 -0.44 -17.36
C LYS A 730 -5.53 -0.87 -16.23
N TRP A 731 -6.07 -1.32 -15.09
CA TRP A 731 -5.27 -1.78 -13.96
C TRP A 731 -4.34 -2.94 -14.33
N ILE A 732 -4.83 -3.89 -15.14
CA ILE A 732 -4.02 -5.02 -15.65
C ILE A 732 -2.89 -4.50 -16.52
N LEU A 733 -3.19 -3.61 -17.47
CA LEU A 733 -2.19 -3.01 -18.35
C LEU A 733 -1.14 -2.22 -17.55
N ASP A 734 -1.57 -1.39 -16.61
CA ASP A 734 -0.69 -0.53 -15.82
C ASP A 734 0.21 -1.33 -14.87
N ASN A 735 -0.35 -2.31 -14.15
CA ASN A 735 0.32 -2.93 -13.02
C ASN A 735 0.93 -4.31 -13.32
N LEU A 736 0.38 -5.04 -14.30
CA LEU A 736 0.88 -6.37 -14.64
C LEU A 736 1.67 -6.42 -15.95
N LEU A 737 1.44 -5.49 -16.89
CA LEU A 737 2.05 -5.54 -18.22
C LEU A 737 2.89 -4.30 -18.57
N ALA A 738 2.99 -3.29 -17.69
CA ALA A 738 3.68 -2.01 -17.96
C ALA A 738 3.30 -1.38 -19.31
N ALA A 739 2.05 -1.57 -19.73
CA ALA A 739 1.49 -1.14 -21.01
C ALA A 739 0.39 -0.09 -20.83
N SER A 740 0.67 0.92 -20.00
CA SER A 740 -0.30 1.98 -19.66
C SER A 740 -0.84 2.67 -20.92
N PRO A 741 -2.17 2.69 -21.11
CA PRO A 741 -2.76 3.48 -22.19
C PRO A 741 -2.53 4.98 -21.94
N PRO A 742 -2.50 5.81 -23.00
CA PRO A 742 -2.41 7.24 -22.84
C PRO A 742 -3.64 7.78 -22.05
N PRO A 743 -3.52 8.96 -21.42
CA PRO A 743 -4.65 9.57 -20.75
C PRO A 743 -5.81 9.79 -21.75
N PRO A 744 -7.07 9.66 -21.29
CA PRO A 744 -8.22 9.90 -22.14
C PRO A 744 -8.25 11.35 -22.62
N PRO A 745 -8.84 11.63 -23.79
CA PRO A 745 -9.13 13.00 -24.22
C PRO A 745 -9.96 13.76 -23.15
N PRO A 746 -9.84 15.08 -23.06
CA PRO A 746 -10.54 15.85 -22.02
C PRO A 746 -12.08 15.77 -22.09
N ASP A 747 -12.64 15.58 -23.29
CA ASP A 747 -14.11 15.64 -23.54
C ASP A 747 -14.66 14.24 -23.90
N VAL A 748 -14.46 13.25 -23.01
CA VAL A 748 -15.04 11.92 -23.22
C VAL A 748 -16.52 11.93 -22.84
N PRO A 749 -17.44 11.58 -23.76
CA PRO A 749 -18.86 11.48 -23.43
C PRO A 749 -19.10 10.39 -22.39
N ALA A 750 -20.05 10.62 -21.48
CA ALA A 750 -20.52 9.59 -20.56
C ALA A 750 -21.10 8.40 -21.33
N LEU A 751 -20.95 7.19 -20.74
CA LEU A 751 -21.56 5.99 -21.31
C LEU A 751 -23.09 6.09 -21.27
N GLN A 752 -23.74 5.62 -22.31
CA GLN A 752 -25.21 5.60 -22.40
C GLN A 752 -25.71 4.37 -21.60
N GLU A 753 -26.46 4.62 -20.54
CA GLU A 753 -27.03 3.54 -19.71
C GLU A 753 -28.26 2.89 -20.36
N LYS A 754 -28.94 3.61 -21.24
CA LYS A 754 -30.15 3.14 -21.89
C LYS A 754 -30.12 3.39 -23.41
N HIS A 755 -30.67 2.47 -24.18
CA HIS A 755 -30.91 2.63 -25.59
C HIS A 755 -32.32 2.09 -25.89
N ASP A 756 -33.12 2.86 -26.59
CA ASP A 756 -34.53 2.56 -26.93
C ASP A 756 -35.36 2.12 -25.70
N GLY A 757 -35.13 2.80 -24.55
CA GLY A 757 -35.86 2.52 -23.31
C GLY A 757 -35.38 1.28 -22.53
N ARG A 758 -34.46 0.48 -23.07
CA ARG A 758 -33.86 -0.71 -22.42
C ARG A 758 -32.56 -0.36 -21.75
N LEU A 759 -32.32 -0.89 -20.52
CA LEU A 759 -31.02 -0.85 -19.86
C LEU A 759 -30.02 -1.69 -20.64
N LEU A 760 -28.88 -1.10 -20.93
CA LEU A 760 -27.77 -1.77 -21.61
C LEU A 760 -26.87 -2.45 -20.60
N THR A 761 -26.35 -3.62 -20.94
CA THR A 761 -25.26 -4.26 -20.22
C THR A 761 -23.97 -3.44 -20.36
N ALA A 762 -23.01 -3.62 -19.45
CA ALA A 762 -21.71 -2.95 -19.53
C ALA A 762 -21.00 -3.17 -20.88
N ARG A 763 -21.17 -4.35 -21.47
CA ARG A 763 -20.63 -4.67 -22.80
C ARG A 763 -21.27 -3.82 -23.91
N GLU A 764 -22.59 -3.79 -23.95
CA GLU A 764 -23.32 -3.01 -24.97
C GLU A 764 -23.00 -1.52 -24.88
N GLN A 765 -22.88 -0.97 -23.67
CA GLN A 765 -22.49 0.43 -23.44
C GLN A 765 -21.10 0.73 -24.04
N LEU A 766 -20.13 -0.14 -23.79
CA LEU A 766 -18.76 0.01 -24.30
C LEU A 766 -18.65 -0.24 -25.80
N GLU A 767 -19.44 -1.16 -26.37
CA GLU A 767 -19.50 -1.38 -27.80
C GLU A 767 -20.05 -0.16 -28.56
N LEU A 768 -21.05 0.51 -27.99
CA LEU A 768 -21.55 1.80 -28.53
C LEU A 768 -20.46 2.87 -28.45
N HIS A 769 -19.76 2.99 -27.30
CA HIS A 769 -18.70 3.96 -27.12
C HIS A 769 -17.52 3.76 -28.08
N ARG A 770 -17.15 2.51 -28.36
CA ARG A 770 -16.06 2.15 -29.29
C ARG A 770 -16.36 2.40 -30.78
N LYS A 771 -17.60 2.77 -31.15
CA LYS A 771 -17.88 3.17 -32.53
C LYS A 771 -17.07 4.39 -32.98
N SER A 772 -16.61 5.22 -31.99
CA SER A 772 -15.67 6.31 -32.25
C SER A 772 -14.24 5.76 -32.42
N PRO A 773 -13.54 5.99 -33.55
CA PRO A 773 -12.19 5.53 -33.79
C PRO A 773 -11.18 6.02 -32.77
N ALA A 774 -11.35 7.25 -32.23
CA ALA A 774 -10.49 7.81 -31.18
C ALA A 774 -10.59 7.02 -29.88
N CYS A 775 -11.78 6.55 -29.52
CA CYS A 775 -12.00 5.73 -28.32
C CYS A 775 -11.54 4.29 -28.54
N ALA A 776 -11.80 3.73 -29.72
CA ALA A 776 -11.43 2.36 -30.07
C ALA A 776 -9.92 2.08 -29.92
N ALA A 777 -9.07 3.06 -30.21
CA ALA A 777 -7.60 2.90 -30.18
C ALA A 777 -7.05 2.41 -28.80
N CYS A 778 -7.65 2.89 -27.70
CA CYS A 778 -7.29 2.47 -26.34
C CYS A 778 -8.11 1.26 -25.87
N HIS A 779 -9.43 1.27 -26.17
CA HIS A 779 -10.34 0.27 -25.66
C HIS A 779 -10.15 -1.14 -26.23
N VAL A 780 -9.59 -1.24 -27.45
CA VAL A 780 -9.35 -2.54 -28.13
C VAL A 780 -8.42 -3.45 -27.32
N LYS A 781 -7.50 -2.89 -26.52
CA LYS A 781 -6.59 -3.66 -25.64
C LYS A 781 -7.15 -3.80 -24.21
N MET A 782 -7.77 -2.75 -23.72
CA MET A 782 -8.18 -2.61 -22.33
C MET A 782 -9.46 -3.39 -22.03
N ASP A 783 -10.48 -3.26 -22.88
CA ASP A 783 -11.80 -3.85 -22.63
C ASP A 783 -11.79 -5.39 -22.61
N PRO A 784 -11.07 -6.12 -23.50
CA PRO A 784 -11.02 -7.57 -23.44
C PRO A 784 -10.55 -8.10 -22.09
N LEU A 785 -9.54 -7.45 -21.50
CA LEU A 785 -9.01 -7.81 -20.18
C LEU A 785 -10.03 -7.58 -19.09
N GLY A 786 -10.79 -6.47 -19.15
CA GLY A 786 -11.82 -6.14 -18.18
C GLY A 786 -13.06 -7.01 -18.28
N PHE A 787 -13.55 -7.31 -19.50
CA PHE A 787 -14.71 -8.17 -19.72
C PHE A 787 -14.55 -9.56 -19.11
N SER A 788 -13.33 -10.11 -19.15
CA SER A 788 -13.06 -11.42 -18.58
C SER A 788 -13.26 -11.48 -17.05
N LEU A 789 -13.40 -10.33 -16.37
CA LEU A 789 -13.61 -10.23 -14.93
C LEU A 789 -15.06 -9.84 -14.55
N GLU A 790 -15.99 -9.72 -15.50
CA GLU A 790 -17.35 -9.25 -15.22
C GLU A 790 -18.22 -10.25 -14.43
N ASN A 791 -17.80 -11.53 -14.32
CA ASN A 791 -18.38 -12.47 -13.37
C ASN A 791 -18.17 -12.08 -11.90
N PHE A 792 -17.41 -11.02 -11.60
CA PHE A 792 -17.24 -10.48 -10.27
C PHE A 792 -17.90 -9.11 -10.17
N ASP A 793 -18.73 -8.94 -9.15
CA ASP A 793 -19.39 -7.64 -8.87
C ASP A 793 -18.40 -6.58 -8.36
N ALA A 794 -18.90 -5.43 -7.95
CA ALA A 794 -18.06 -4.31 -7.52
C ALA A 794 -17.39 -4.52 -6.16
N ILE A 795 -17.79 -5.52 -5.39
CA ILE A 795 -17.13 -5.92 -4.14
C ILE A 795 -16.45 -7.30 -4.25
N GLY A 796 -16.29 -7.80 -5.48
CA GLY A 796 -15.59 -9.05 -5.77
C GLY A 796 -16.39 -10.33 -5.48
N ALA A 797 -17.70 -10.28 -5.23
CA ALA A 797 -18.51 -11.48 -5.17
C ALA A 797 -18.78 -12.03 -6.58
N PHE A 798 -18.88 -13.35 -6.70
CA PHE A 798 -19.17 -13.98 -8.00
C PHE A 798 -20.63 -13.77 -8.41
N ARG A 799 -20.86 -13.39 -9.68
CA ARG A 799 -22.19 -13.19 -10.26
C ARG A 799 -22.27 -13.80 -11.66
N GLN A 800 -23.48 -14.20 -12.07
CA GLN A 800 -23.75 -14.78 -13.39
C GLN A 800 -24.62 -13.90 -14.27
N LYS A 801 -25.21 -12.82 -13.73
CA LYS A 801 -26.12 -11.92 -14.45
C LYS A 801 -25.73 -10.46 -14.21
N ASP A 802 -25.92 -9.64 -15.26
CA ASP A 802 -25.82 -8.20 -15.23
C ASP A 802 -27.08 -7.61 -15.87
N ALA A 803 -27.73 -6.62 -15.23
CA ALA A 803 -29.01 -6.07 -15.67
C ALA A 803 -30.08 -7.14 -16.00
N GLY A 804 -30.07 -8.27 -15.29
CA GLY A 804 -30.99 -9.41 -15.51
C GLY A 804 -30.59 -10.37 -16.63
N GLN A 805 -29.59 -10.04 -17.44
CA GLN A 805 -29.09 -10.86 -18.56
C GLN A 805 -27.87 -11.70 -18.13
N PRO A 806 -27.66 -12.89 -18.73
CA PRO A 806 -26.44 -13.66 -18.54
C PRO A 806 -25.20 -12.83 -18.91
N ILE A 807 -24.15 -12.93 -18.10
CA ILE A 807 -22.89 -12.20 -18.36
C ILE A 807 -22.08 -12.95 -19.42
N ASP A 808 -21.73 -12.23 -20.49
CA ASP A 808 -20.75 -12.69 -21.47
C ASP A 808 -19.35 -12.22 -21.09
N VAL A 809 -18.49 -13.17 -20.66
CA VAL A 809 -17.09 -12.93 -20.31
C VAL A 809 -16.12 -13.28 -21.43
N SER A 810 -16.63 -13.56 -22.64
CA SER A 810 -15.79 -13.80 -23.81
C SER A 810 -15.02 -12.53 -24.18
N ALA A 811 -13.80 -12.70 -24.63
CA ALA A 811 -12.91 -11.62 -25.00
C ALA A 811 -12.00 -12.02 -26.17
N ARG A 812 -11.61 -11.01 -26.96
CA ARG A 812 -10.69 -11.20 -28.09
C ARG A 812 -9.63 -10.09 -28.02
N MET A 813 -8.36 -10.51 -27.97
CA MET A 813 -7.23 -9.59 -28.05
C MET A 813 -7.06 -9.05 -29.48
N PRO A 814 -6.33 -7.94 -29.67
CA PRO A 814 -6.06 -7.37 -31.00
C PRO A 814 -5.39 -8.31 -31.99
N ASP A 815 -4.59 -9.27 -31.51
CA ASP A 815 -3.93 -10.31 -32.31
C ASP A 815 -4.86 -11.44 -32.74
N GLY A 816 -6.15 -11.37 -32.37
CA GLY A 816 -7.16 -12.37 -32.65
C GLY A 816 -7.30 -13.47 -31.60
N THR A 817 -6.45 -13.53 -30.58
CA THR A 817 -6.51 -14.53 -29.51
C THR A 817 -7.82 -14.42 -28.73
N GLN A 818 -8.56 -15.52 -28.64
CA GLN A 818 -9.83 -15.60 -27.92
C GLN A 818 -9.67 -16.26 -26.53
N PHE A 819 -10.36 -15.73 -25.55
CA PHE A 819 -10.39 -16.29 -24.22
C PHE A 819 -11.69 -15.91 -23.49
N ALA A 820 -11.96 -16.52 -22.34
CA ALA A 820 -13.14 -16.22 -21.55
C ALA A 820 -12.87 -16.36 -20.05
N GLY A 821 -13.42 -15.45 -19.27
CA GLY A 821 -13.37 -15.46 -17.82
C GLY A 821 -11.97 -15.37 -17.22
N LEU A 822 -11.88 -15.46 -15.89
CA LEU A 822 -10.62 -15.36 -15.16
C LEU A 822 -9.61 -16.45 -15.57
N SER A 823 -10.05 -17.67 -15.82
CA SER A 823 -9.17 -18.77 -16.22
C SER A 823 -8.51 -18.52 -17.59
N GLY A 824 -9.27 -17.95 -18.52
CA GLY A 824 -8.76 -17.54 -19.82
C GLY A 824 -7.78 -16.39 -19.70
N LEU A 825 -8.09 -15.39 -18.89
CA LEU A 825 -7.20 -14.26 -18.62
C LEU A 825 -5.88 -14.70 -18.00
N LYS A 826 -5.90 -15.60 -17.03
CA LYS A 826 -4.67 -16.18 -16.44
C LYS A 826 -3.79 -16.84 -17.51
N ARG A 827 -4.36 -17.60 -18.45
CA ARG A 827 -3.58 -18.22 -19.54
C ARG A 827 -2.92 -17.17 -20.43
N ILE A 828 -3.63 -16.10 -20.77
CA ILE A 828 -3.06 -14.98 -21.56
C ILE A 828 -1.90 -14.33 -20.81
N LEU A 829 -2.05 -14.03 -19.51
CA LEU A 829 -0.98 -13.43 -18.72
C LEU A 829 0.22 -14.38 -18.54
N LEU A 830 -0.03 -15.68 -18.38
CA LEU A 830 1.04 -16.68 -18.30
C LEU A 830 1.77 -16.88 -19.62
N SER A 831 1.12 -16.68 -20.78
CA SER A 831 1.82 -16.67 -22.08
C SER A 831 2.73 -15.43 -22.23
N GLN A 832 2.49 -14.38 -21.46
CA GLN A 832 3.27 -13.14 -21.38
C GLN A 832 4.05 -13.04 -20.04
N LYS A 833 4.53 -14.16 -19.52
CA LYS A 833 5.20 -14.24 -18.21
C LYS A 833 6.46 -13.38 -18.10
N ASP A 834 7.22 -13.24 -19.19
CA ASP A 834 8.42 -12.41 -19.23
C ASP A 834 8.08 -10.91 -19.19
N GLU A 835 7.02 -10.50 -19.87
CA GLU A 835 6.48 -9.14 -19.80
C GLU A 835 5.99 -8.82 -18.40
N PHE A 836 5.28 -9.76 -17.76
CA PHE A 836 4.85 -9.60 -16.37
C PHE A 836 6.03 -9.48 -15.40
N ALA A 837 7.03 -10.36 -15.53
CA ALA A 837 8.24 -10.31 -14.70
C ALA A 837 9.03 -9.02 -14.92
N SER A 838 9.10 -8.53 -16.16
CA SER A 838 9.71 -7.24 -16.50
C SER A 838 8.95 -6.08 -15.89
N ALA A 839 7.61 -6.08 -16.00
CA ALA A 839 6.75 -5.05 -15.41
C ALA A 839 6.87 -5.02 -13.86
N PHE A 840 6.87 -6.16 -13.21
CA PHE A 840 7.10 -6.27 -11.78
C PHE A 840 8.48 -5.73 -11.38
N THR A 841 9.52 -6.10 -12.14
CA THR A 841 10.90 -5.64 -11.92
C THR A 841 11.00 -4.11 -12.09
N GLU A 842 10.35 -3.54 -13.10
CA GLU A 842 10.28 -2.08 -13.31
C GLU A 842 9.64 -1.36 -12.12
N ARG A 843 8.50 -1.86 -11.63
CA ARG A 843 7.83 -1.30 -10.45
C ARG A 843 8.67 -1.39 -9.19
N LEU A 844 9.28 -2.56 -8.94
CA LEU A 844 10.11 -2.76 -7.77
C LEU A 844 11.42 -1.95 -7.82
N LEU A 845 12.02 -1.81 -9.00
CA LEU A 845 13.20 -0.96 -9.22
C LEU A 845 12.87 0.53 -9.03
N THR A 846 11.71 1.00 -9.54
CA THR A 846 11.20 2.35 -9.31
C THR A 846 11.11 2.65 -7.80
N TYR A 847 10.52 1.72 -7.04
CA TYR A 847 10.42 1.85 -5.59
C TYR A 847 11.79 1.83 -4.90
N ALA A 848 12.68 0.92 -5.30
CA ALA A 848 14.02 0.76 -4.71
C ALA A 848 14.93 1.99 -4.94
N LEU A 849 14.83 2.59 -6.14
CA LEU A 849 15.62 3.77 -6.51
C LEU A 849 14.97 5.10 -6.08
N ALA A 850 13.71 5.04 -5.67
CA ALA A 850 12.91 6.22 -5.31
C ALA A 850 12.86 7.29 -6.42
N ARG A 851 12.87 6.86 -7.69
CA ARG A 851 12.72 7.67 -8.90
C ARG A 851 12.05 6.87 -10.02
N GLY A 852 11.52 7.56 -11.00
CA GLY A 852 11.06 6.89 -12.22
C GLY A 852 12.19 6.15 -12.92
N VAL A 853 11.85 4.98 -13.46
CA VAL A 853 12.71 4.21 -14.37
C VAL A 853 12.70 4.88 -15.74
N ASP A 854 13.86 4.93 -16.39
CA ASP A 854 14.03 5.46 -17.75
C ASP A 854 14.75 4.46 -18.68
N ALA A 855 15.01 4.85 -19.91
CA ALA A 855 15.65 3.99 -20.92
C ALA A 855 16.98 3.38 -20.47
N ARG A 856 17.74 4.09 -19.63
CA ARG A 856 19.04 3.63 -19.12
C ARG A 856 18.93 2.47 -18.14
N ASP A 857 17.78 2.31 -17.51
CA ASP A 857 17.52 1.22 -16.55
C ASP A 857 17.05 -0.08 -17.25
N MET A 858 16.54 0.02 -18.48
CA MET A 858 15.93 -1.12 -19.20
C MET A 858 16.88 -2.30 -19.41
N PRO A 859 18.17 -2.12 -19.75
CA PRO A 859 19.11 -3.24 -19.82
C PRO A 859 19.27 -4.01 -18.52
N ALA A 860 19.27 -3.29 -17.37
CA ALA A 860 19.30 -3.94 -16.05
C ALA A 860 18.00 -4.75 -15.81
N ILE A 861 16.83 -4.19 -16.14
CA ILE A 861 15.54 -4.86 -16.02
C ILE A 861 15.52 -6.14 -16.85
N ARG A 862 15.96 -6.10 -18.11
CA ARG A 862 16.05 -7.29 -18.99
C ARG A 862 16.98 -8.36 -18.41
N THR A 863 18.15 -7.96 -17.91
CA THR A 863 19.10 -8.88 -17.27
C THR A 863 18.49 -9.56 -16.04
N ILE A 864 17.82 -8.80 -15.17
CA ILE A 864 17.14 -9.31 -13.98
C ILE A 864 16.01 -10.27 -14.38
N THR A 865 15.21 -9.91 -15.39
CA THR A 865 14.09 -10.73 -15.88
C THR A 865 14.59 -12.06 -16.43
N ARG A 866 15.67 -12.06 -17.25
CA ARG A 866 16.29 -13.29 -17.77
C ARG A 866 16.83 -14.17 -16.65
N SER A 867 17.48 -13.58 -15.63
CA SER A 867 17.96 -14.31 -14.46
C SER A 867 16.81 -14.93 -13.66
N ALA A 868 15.73 -14.17 -13.48
CA ALA A 868 14.53 -14.66 -12.80
C ALA A 868 13.86 -15.80 -13.60
N ALA A 869 13.77 -15.68 -14.91
CA ALA A 869 13.21 -16.72 -15.78
C ALA A 869 13.99 -18.04 -15.66
N ALA A 870 15.33 -17.97 -15.63
CA ALA A 870 16.19 -19.12 -15.43
C ALA A 870 16.04 -19.79 -14.06
N ASP A 871 15.58 -19.04 -13.03
CA ASP A 871 15.31 -19.50 -11.66
C ASP A 871 13.80 -19.68 -11.36
N GLY A 872 12.97 -19.92 -12.36
CA GLY A 872 11.53 -20.13 -12.18
C GLY A 872 10.77 -18.90 -11.66
N TYR A 873 11.26 -17.71 -12.01
CA TYR A 873 10.68 -16.40 -11.63
C TYR A 873 10.60 -16.19 -10.12
N ARG A 874 11.55 -16.67 -9.34
CA ARG A 874 11.54 -16.48 -7.88
C ARG A 874 11.69 -15.01 -7.51
N ILE A 875 10.84 -14.55 -6.57
CA ILE A 875 10.79 -13.13 -6.20
C ILE A 875 12.11 -12.63 -5.59
N GLN A 876 12.82 -13.44 -4.82
CA GLN A 876 14.09 -13.02 -4.21
C GLN A 876 15.22 -12.93 -5.22
N THR A 877 15.15 -13.64 -6.35
CA THR A 877 16.09 -13.48 -7.47
C THR A 877 15.94 -12.12 -8.11
N VAL A 878 14.71 -11.63 -8.27
CA VAL A 878 14.47 -10.25 -8.72
C VAL A 878 15.02 -9.23 -7.73
N ILE A 879 14.77 -9.39 -6.44
CA ILE A 879 15.26 -8.48 -5.39
C ILE A 879 16.80 -8.45 -5.39
N LYS A 880 17.46 -9.59 -5.42
CA LYS A 880 18.93 -9.69 -5.51
C LYS A 880 19.45 -9.04 -6.79
N GLY A 881 18.81 -9.33 -7.92
CA GLY A 881 19.16 -8.73 -9.20
C GLY A 881 19.08 -7.20 -9.17
N ILE A 882 18.07 -6.62 -8.53
CA ILE A 882 17.94 -5.16 -8.33
C ILE A 882 19.12 -4.65 -7.51
N VAL A 883 19.42 -5.26 -6.37
CA VAL A 883 20.49 -4.80 -5.46
C VAL A 883 21.87 -4.86 -6.11
N HIS A 884 22.11 -5.83 -6.99
CA HIS A 884 23.38 -5.96 -7.74
C HIS A 884 23.42 -5.14 -9.04
N SER A 885 22.32 -4.55 -9.45
CA SER A 885 22.25 -3.82 -10.73
C SER A 885 23.05 -2.52 -10.72
N ALA A 886 23.46 -2.06 -11.90
CA ALA A 886 24.16 -0.79 -12.09
C ALA A 886 23.35 0.42 -11.55
N PRO A 887 22.04 0.54 -11.81
CA PRO A 887 21.24 1.63 -11.22
C PRO A 887 21.24 1.66 -9.68
N PHE A 888 21.37 0.50 -9.02
CA PHE A 888 21.37 0.43 -7.55
C PHE A 888 22.76 0.62 -6.94
N THR A 889 23.82 0.16 -7.59
CA THR A 889 25.20 0.16 -7.05
C THR A 889 26.07 1.30 -7.50
N LEU A 890 25.66 2.01 -8.57
CA LEU A 890 26.39 3.13 -9.14
C LEU A 890 25.61 4.44 -8.94
N ARG A 891 26.30 5.55 -9.13
CA ARG A 891 25.75 6.90 -9.11
C ARG A 891 26.42 7.77 -10.16
N ARG A 892 25.64 8.62 -10.83
CA ARG A 892 26.15 9.70 -11.67
C ARG A 892 26.52 10.88 -10.77
N THR A 893 27.74 11.40 -10.92
CA THR A 893 28.19 12.56 -10.14
C THR A 893 27.56 13.86 -10.66
N THR A 894 27.21 14.73 -9.73
CA THR A 894 26.60 16.04 -10.02
C THR A 894 27.64 17.16 -10.11
N GLY A 895 28.91 16.88 -9.73
CA GLY A 895 29.97 17.87 -9.56
C GLY A 895 29.81 18.64 -8.25
N GLN A 896 30.91 18.91 -7.56
CA GLN A 896 31.00 19.85 -6.43
C GLN A 896 32.03 20.93 -6.75
#